data_f4f12412e0eb3d77a6ec255de752cfa6
#
_entry.id   f4f12412e0eb3d77a6ec255de752cfa6
#
_cell.length_a   1.000
_cell.length_b   1.000
_cell.length_c   1.000
_cell.angle_alpha   90.00
_cell.angle_beta   90.00
_cell.angle_gamma   90.00
#
_symmetry.space_group_name_H-M   'P 1'
#
loop_
_entity.id
_entity.type
_entity.pdbx_description
1 polymer ?
#
loop_
_entity_poly.entity_id
_entity_poly.type
_entity_poly.pdbx_seq_one_letter_code
_entity_poly.pdbx_strand_id
1 'polypeptide(L)'
;MPREIDILWVLLCATLVMSMQTGFCMLEAGLVRSKNTINVAIKNLLDFSVAALCFWAFGFALMFGVSHAGWIGTDHWLYALNGADNVGHGPSFFIFQLMFCATAATIVSGAVAERMSFQGYLWMTALVSATLYPLSGHWIWNSQGWLYKLGFVDFAGSTAVHGVGGWLSLAAVLRIGPRTGRFSSGQSLASSHSLGTATFGTLILFVAWMGFNGGSRMALTPDVPLILLNTILGGCSGALAALFAAWKGKGLPDLPDTLNGTLAGLVAITASCHAISPAAAILIGAVGGIVAYFGTMALERYKIDDVVAASAVHGGAGIWGTLAVAFFGKPELLGTGLGFWAQLGAQSLGIVTIALWAGGVGWVLLGLINRFAPLRVSAEAERVGLNVAEHGASTEIIDLLSEMGRHRAEGTFTQGLKFEPFTEVGQIAAEYNQVIAKVVDEMELREGVATRLRFERETAVTANRKILSSIEYARRIQQAILPGADARPGLFGPHFVLYRPRDVVSGDFFWGHRAGETRFAAVVDCTGHGVPGAFMSIIAHALLQRIVTEENIHEPGAILSRLHVRVREALRQDQPGQDNQDGMDAVLVRIDPDRVVFAGARRPLYWTTPGAGAGSVEFGEIKGMRASLGAGQHEKSALVFPDNSLPRRPGLRLYLCSDGFADQPNHLRRPFDIGPLRTLLRETCTLPPAEQLAALEHALDAHRGGA
;
A
#
# COMPACT_ATOMS: atom_id res chain seq x y z
N MET A 1 -36.06 -10.48 64.32
CA MET A 1 -36.44 -10.74 62.90
C MET A 1 -36.15 -9.48 62.08
N PRO A 2 -35.61 -9.59 60.87
CA PRO A 2 -35.49 -8.43 59.99
C PRO A 2 -36.91 -7.89 59.69
N ARG A 3 -37.04 -6.54 59.68
CA ARG A 3 -38.30 -5.89 59.34
C ARG A 3 -38.59 -6.11 57.85
N GLU A 4 -39.85 -6.16 57.44
CA GLU A 4 -40.26 -6.31 56.04
C GLU A 4 -39.62 -5.24 55.11
N ILE A 5 -39.44 -4.04 55.65
CA ILE A 5 -38.78 -2.94 54.94
C ILE A 5 -37.27 -3.24 54.69
N ASP A 6 -36.61 -4.01 55.54
CA ASP A 6 -35.21 -4.40 55.34
C ASP A 6 -35.09 -5.43 54.18
N ILE A 7 -36.07 -6.37 54.11
CA ILE A 7 -36.16 -7.30 52.99
C ILE A 7 -36.43 -6.56 51.68
N LEU A 8 -37.40 -5.63 51.69
CA LEU A 8 -37.67 -4.79 50.52
C LEU A 8 -36.43 -4.00 50.08
N TRP A 9 -35.71 -3.40 51.03
CA TRP A 9 -34.47 -2.66 50.74
C TRP A 9 -33.40 -3.53 50.09
N VAL A 10 -33.14 -4.71 50.61
CA VAL A 10 -32.14 -5.65 50.08
C VAL A 10 -32.56 -6.11 48.67
N LEU A 11 -33.84 -6.43 48.43
CA LEU A 11 -34.31 -6.83 47.10
C LEU A 11 -34.24 -5.69 46.08
N LEU A 12 -34.58 -4.46 46.47
CA LEU A 12 -34.45 -3.29 45.63
C LEU A 12 -32.98 -3.06 45.26
N CYS A 13 -32.08 -3.12 46.25
CA CYS A 13 -30.64 -3.01 46.02
C CYS A 13 -30.10 -4.14 45.15
N ALA A 14 -30.53 -5.37 45.36
CA ALA A 14 -30.14 -6.52 44.50
C ALA A 14 -30.57 -6.29 43.05
N THR A 15 -31.78 -5.74 42.82
CA THR A 15 -32.27 -5.38 41.48
C THR A 15 -31.40 -4.28 40.82
N LEU A 16 -31.02 -3.27 41.62
CA LEU A 16 -30.07 -2.24 41.12
C LEU A 16 -28.70 -2.86 40.78
N VAL A 17 -28.14 -3.74 41.62
CA VAL A 17 -26.86 -4.42 41.33
C VAL A 17 -27.02 -5.33 40.10
N MET A 18 -28.14 -6.01 39.90
CA MET A 18 -28.39 -6.78 38.68
C MET A 18 -28.27 -5.92 37.43
N SER A 19 -28.72 -4.66 37.47
CA SER A 19 -28.59 -3.74 36.35
C SER A 19 -27.13 -3.42 35.99
N MET A 20 -26.16 -3.72 36.89
CA MET A 20 -24.74 -3.62 36.56
C MET A 20 -24.34 -4.54 35.39
N GLN A 21 -25.00 -5.68 35.21
CA GLN A 21 -24.73 -6.55 34.06
C GLN A 21 -25.02 -5.83 32.72
N THR A 22 -26.13 -5.07 32.69
CA THR A 22 -26.43 -4.21 31.52
C THR A 22 -25.41 -3.09 31.39
N GLY A 23 -24.99 -2.47 32.51
CA GLY A 23 -23.97 -1.44 32.53
C GLY A 23 -22.63 -1.91 31.99
N PHE A 24 -22.13 -3.07 32.47
CA PHE A 24 -20.89 -3.69 31.95
C PHE A 24 -21.03 -4.08 30.48
N CYS A 25 -22.12 -4.73 30.10
CA CYS A 25 -22.36 -5.07 28.68
C CYS A 25 -22.29 -3.84 27.78
N MET A 26 -22.89 -2.74 28.13
CA MET A 26 -22.89 -1.50 27.36
C MET A 26 -21.50 -0.82 27.37
N LEU A 27 -20.84 -0.77 28.54
CA LEU A 27 -19.49 -0.22 28.65
C LEU A 27 -18.52 -0.98 27.77
N GLU A 28 -18.47 -2.30 27.90
CA GLU A 28 -17.58 -3.17 27.16
C GLU A 28 -17.88 -3.13 25.65
N ALA A 29 -19.17 -3.28 25.26
CA ALA A 29 -19.60 -3.21 23.86
C ALA A 29 -19.22 -1.86 23.22
N GLY A 30 -19.30 -0.77 23.99
CA GLY A 30 -18.89 0.56 23.54
C GLY A 30 -17.38 0.73 23.37
N LEU A 31 -16.57 0.08 24.20
CA LEU A 31 -15.11 0.20 24.19
C LEU A 31 -14.40 -0.79 23.25
N VAL A 32 -15.02 -1.90 22.89
CA VAL A 32 -14.46 -2.86 21.90
C VAL A 32 -14.74 -2.43 20.47
N ARG A 33 -14.05 -3.05 19.51
CA ARG A 33 -14.33 -2.86 18.08
C ARG A 33 -15.66 -3.51 17.69
N SER A 34 -16.39 -2.92 16.72
CA SER A 34 -17.73 -3.36 16.29
C SER A 34 -17.82 -4.85 15.94
N LYS A 35 -16.79 -5.42 15.37
CA LYS A 35 -16.70 -6.84 15.00
C LYS A 35 -16.68 -7.82 16.20
N ASN A 36 -16.68 -7.31 17.44
CA ASN A 36 -16.65 -8.10 18.67
C ASN A 36 -17.82 -7.77 19.63
N THR A 37 -18.70 -6.84 19.28
CA THR A 37 -19.75 -6.33 20.18
C THR A 37 -20.79 -7.39 20.53
N ILE A 38 -21.19 -8.24 19.57
CA ILE A 38 -22.13 -9.35 19.79
C ILE A 38 -21.50 -10.41 20.68
N ASN A 39 -20.22 -10.73 20.47
CA ASN A 39 -19.49 -11.68 21.33
C ASN A 39 -19.44 -11.19 22.78
N VAL A 40 -19.20 -9.89 23.00
CA VAL A 40 -19.21 -9.28 24.33
C VAL A 40 -20.61 -9.36 24.96
N ALA A 41 -21.66 -9.03 24.22
CA ALA A 41 -23.02 -9.06 24.72
C ALA A 41 -23.44 -10.48 25.15
N ILE A 42 -23.13 -11.49 24.32
CA ILE A 42 -23.43 -12.90 24.65
C ILE A 42 -22.62 -13.36 25.87
N LYS A 43 -21.34 -12.98 25.98
CA LYS A 43 -20.51 -13.29 27.15
C LYS A 43 -21.09 -12.73 28.43
N ASN A 44 -21.46 -11.45 28.44
CA ASN A 44 -22.09 -10.79 29.59
C ASN A 44 -23.45 -11.37 29.99
N LEU A 45 -24.22 -11.88 29.02
CA LEU A 45 -25.48 -12.58 29.34
C LEU A 45 -25.24 -13.95 29.97
N LEU A 46 -24.28 -14.70 29.42
CA LEU A 46 -24.02 -16.07 29.85
C LEU A 46 -23.13 -16.16 31.07
N ASP A 47 -22.25 -15.18 31.32
CA ASP A 47 -21.47 -15.16 32.56
C ASP A 47 -22.39 -14.99 33.76
N PHE A 48 -23.41 -14.14 33.70
CA PHE A 48 -24.43 -14.05 34.73
C PHE A 48 -25.14 -15.39 34.94
N SER A 49 -25.52 -16.08 33.85
CA SER A 49 -26.22 -17.36 33.92
C SER A 49 -25.36 -18.44 34.55
N VAL A 50 -24.07 -18.54 34.13
CA VAL A 50 -23.10 -19.50 34.68
C VAL A 50 -22.80 -19.18 36.14
N ALA A 51 -22.55 -17.88 36.44
CA ALA A 51 -22.30 -17.44 37.80
C ALA A 51 -23.46 -17.76 38.73
N ALA A 52 -24.70 -17.55 38.29
CA ALA A 52 -25.89 -17.84 39.08
C ALA A 52 -26.00 -19.32 39.44
N LEU A 53 -25.82 -20.19 38.45
CA LEU A 53 -25.90 -21.65 38.67
C LEU A 53 -24.71 -22.18 39.51
N CYS A 54 -23.50 -21.71 39.26
CA CYS A 54 -22.31 -22.12 40.02
C CYS A 54 -22.37 -21.61 41.47
N PHE A 55 -22.80 -20.36 41.69
CA PHE A 55 -22.94 -19.80 43.02
C PHE A 55 -24.04 -20.49 43.82
N TRP A 56 -25.18 -20.82 43.16
CA TRP A 56 -26.23 -21.62 43.76
C TRP A 56 -25.76 -23.02 44.17
N ALA A 57 -25.03 -23.70 43.28
CA ALA A 57 -24.64 -25.09 43.53
C ALA A 57 -23.51 -25.20 44.57
N PHE A 58 -22.52 -24.34 44.50
CA PHE A 58 -21.26 -24.47 45.24
C PHE A 58 -20.88 -23.17 45.97
N GLY A 59 -20.99 -22.02 45.30
CA GLY A 59 -20.40 -20.78 45.77
C GLY A 59 -20.98 -20.28 47.08
N PHE A 60 -22.28 -20.33 47.27
CA PHE A 60 -22.91 -19.90 48.49
C PHE A 60 -22.50 -20.78 49.72
N ALA A 61 -22.45 -22.09 49.53
CA ALA A 61 -21.96 -23.04 50.52
C ALA A 61 -20.53 -22.72 50.98
N LEU A 62 -19.63 -22.56 50.02
CA LEU A 62 -18.23 -22.24 50.27
C LEU A 62 -18.07 -20.88 50.99
N MET A 63 -18.93 -19.91 50.68
CA MET A 63 -18.81 -18.54 51.17
C MET A 63 -19.46 -18.34 52.56
N PHE A 64 -20.70 -18.78 52.71
CA PHE A 64 -21.53 -18.49 53.85
C PHE A 64 -21.95 -19.71 54.67
N GLY A 65 -21.51 -20.90 54.25
CA GLY A 65 -21.67 -22.12 55.04
C GLY A 65 -20.90 -22.09 56.37
N VAL A 66 -21.16 -23.08 57.23
CA VAL A 66 -20.44 -23.28 58.50
C VAL A 66 -18.98 -23.37 58.21
N SER A 67 -18.20 -22.49 58.88
CA SER A 67 -16.78 -22.33 58.57
C SER A 67 -15.93 -23.49 59.14
N HIS A 68 -15.10 -24.09 58.27
CA HIS A 68 -14.06 -24.99 58.73
C HIS A 68 -12.75 -24.19 58.85
N ALA A 69 -12.33 -24.03 60.14
CA ALA A 69 -11.09 -23.35 60.54
C ALA A 69 -10.90 -21.92 60.01
N GLY A 70 -11.95 -21.21 59.56
CA GLY A 70 -11.88 -19.88 58.98
C GLY A 70 -11.57 -19.83 57.47
N TRP A 71 -11.42 -20.96 56.83
CA TRP A 71 -10.93 -21.06 55.43
C TRP A 71 -12.03 -21.34 54.42
N ILE A 72 -13.04 -22.17 54.77
CA ILE A 72 -14.03 -22.66 53.83
C ILE A 72 -15.34 -22.99 54.52
N GLY A 73 -16.47 -22.69 53.87
CA GLY A 73 -17.79 -23.15 54.28
C GLY A 73 -18.02 -24.60 53.84
N THR A 74 -18.78 -25.36 54.66
CA THR A 74 -18.90 -26.80 54.48
C THR A 74 -20.33 -27.33 54.33
N ASP A 75 -21.34 -26.46 54.41
CA ASP A 75 -22.77 -26.83 54.32
C ASP A 75 -23.51 -25.88 53.31
N HIS A 76 -24.80 -26.02 53.24
CA HIS A 76 -25.66 -25.25 52.31
C HIS A 76 -25.39 -25.51 50.79
N TRP A 77 -24.86 -26.68 50.47
CA TRP A 77 -24.66 -27.09 49.09
C TRP A 77 -25.98 -27.15 48.33
N LEU A 78 -25.96 -26.75 47.04
CA LEU A 78 -27.14 -26.62 46.16
C LEU A 78 -28.23 -25.73 46.76
N TYR A 79 -27.84 -24.73 47.52
CA TYR A 79 -28.67 -23.77 48.28
C TYR A 79 -30.12 -24.24 48.40
N ALA A 80 -30.31 -25.40 49.07
CA ALA A 80 -31.61 -25.97 49.31
C ALA A 80 -32.22 -25.26 50.51
N LEU A 81 -33.31 -24.59 50.34
CA LEU A 81 -34.05 -23.92 51.39
C LEU A 81 -34.97 -24.96 52.03
N ASN A 82 -34.69 -25.34 53.26
CA ASN A 82 -35.51 -26.24 54.04
C ASN A 82 -36.21 -25.52 55.15
N GLY A 83 -37.55 -25.57 55.21
CA GLY A 83 -38.35 -25.08 56.31
C GLY A 83 -38.43 -23.54 56.43
N ALA A 84 -38.28 -23.02 57.64
CA ALA A 84 -38.41 -21.58 57.93
C ALA A 84 -37.41 -20.66 57.24
N ASP A 85 -36.29 -21.19 56.73
CA ASP A 85 -35.27 -20.43 56.02
C ASP A 85 -35.69 -20.09 54.57
N ASN A 86 -36.80 -20.66 54.11
CA ASN A 86 -37.31 -20.42 52.73
C ASN A 86 -38.04 -19.09 52.56
N VAL A 87 -38.24 -18.33 53.64
CA VAL A 87 -39.05 -17.10 53.63
C VAL A 87 -38.25 -15.95 54.26
N GLY A 88 -38.31 -14.80 53.61
CA GLY A 88 -37.82 -13.57 54.18
C GLY A 88 -36.32 -13.30 53.91
N HIS A 89 -35.50 -13.16 54.95
CA HIS A 89 -34.12 -12.65 54.80
C HIS A 89 -33.14 -13.60 54.12
N GLY A 90 -33.30 -14.91 54.30
CA GLY A 90 -32.41 -15.91 53.67
C GLY A 90 -32.36 -15.79 52.12
N PRO A 91 -33.51 -15.89 51.41
CA PRO A 91 -33.53 -15.71 49.96
C PRO A 91 -33.09 -14.32 49.49
N SER A 92 -33.45 -13.24 50.21
CA SER A 92 -33.05 -11.89 49.82
C SER A 92 -31.53 -11.69 49.95
N PHE A 93 -30.93 -12.24 51.03
CA PHE A 93 -29.46 -12.25 51.17
C PHE A 93 -28.77 -13.06 50.10
N PHE A 94 -29.26 -14.27 49.78
CA PHE A 94 -28.71 -15.08 48.71
C PHE A 94 -28.73 -14.31 47.37
N ILE A 95 -29.89 -13.73 46.99
CA ILE A 95 -30.05 -12.97 45.74
C ILE A 95 -29.04 -11.82 45.69
N PHE A 96 -28.86 -11.07 46.77
CA PHE A 96 -27.94 -9.94 46.85
C PHE A 96 -26.48 -10.42 46.68
N GLN A 97 -26.08 -11.47 47.38
CA GLN A 97 -24.70 -12.02 47.27
C GLN A 97 -24.41 -12.65 45.91
N LEU A 98 -25.44 -13.23 45.26
CA LEU A 98 -25.34 -13.71 43.87
C LEU A 98 -24.99 -12.57 42.92
N MET A 99 -25.58 -11.37 43.06
CA MET A 99 -25.26 -10.22 42.21
C MET A 99 -23.83 -9.78 42.35
N PHE A 100 -23.23 -9.89 43.54
CA PHE A 100 -21.84 -9.59 43.81
C PHE A 100 -20.90 -10.62 43.16
N CYS A 101 -21.26 -11.90 43.23
CA CYS A 101 -20.53 -12.99 42.55
C CYS A 101 -20.49 -12.76 41.04
N ALA A 102 -21.64 -12.48 40.44
CA ALA A 102 -21.76 -12.18 39.02
C ALA A 102 -20.89 -10.98 38.62
N THR A 103 -20.94 -9.90 39.42
CA THR A 103 -20.12 -8.71 39.19
C THR A 103 -18.62 -9.03 39.20
N ALA A 104 -18.12 -9.84 40.16
CA ALA A 104 -16.73 -10.23 40.22
C ALA A 104 -16.28 -11.01 38.98
N ALA A 105 -17.15 -11.85 38.41
CA ALA A 105 -16.89 -12.61 37.19
C ALA A 105 -16.89 -11.73 35.95
N THR A 106 -17.88 -10.81 35.83
CA THR A 106 -18.04 -9.91 34.67
C THR A 106 -16.88 -8.94 34.52
N ILE A 107 -16.26 -8.46 35.62
CA ILE A 107 -15.08 -7.57 35.56
C ILE A 107 -14.00 -8.11 34.64
N VAL A 108 -13.80 -9.44 34.58
CA VAL A 108 -12.76 -10.06 33.75
C VAL A 108 -13.10 -10.02 32.26
N SER A 109 -14.41 -9.99 31.91
CA SER A 109 -14.88 -9.98 30.52
C SER A 109 -14.22 -8.86 29.71
N GLY A 110 -14.29 -7.64 30.23
CA GLY A 110 -13.76 -6.47 29.57
C GLY A 110 -12.26 -6.52 29.32
N ALA A 111 -11.50 -6.99 30.31
CA ALA A 111 -10.03 -7.06 30.18
C ALA A 111 -9.58 -7.98 29.04
N VAL A 112 -10.25 -9.11 28.86
CA VAL A 112 -9.90 -10.17 27.88
C VAL A 112 -10.68 -10.08 26.59
N ALA A 113 -11.49 -9.05 26.43
CA ALA A 113 -12.31 -8.85 25.24
C ALA A 113 -11.51 -8.92 23.95
N GLU A 114 -12.20 -9.25 22.85
CA GLU A 114 -11.69 -9.33 21.48
C GLU A 114 -10.75 -10.50 21.15
N ARG A 115 -10.28 -11.28 22.15
CA ARG A 115 -9.31 -12.37 21.91
C ARG A 115 -9.51 -13.62 22.77
N MET A 116 -10.24 -13.54 23.86
CA MET A 116 -10.54 -14.73 24.66
C MET A 116 -11.64 -15.56 24.01
N SER A 117 -11.43 -16.88 23.90
CA SER A 117 -12.42 -17.79 23.34
C SER A 117 -13.67 -17.84 24.20
N PHE A 118 -14.81 -18.07 23.58
CA PHE A 118 -16.10 -18.16 24.28
C PHE A 118 -16.12 -19.32 25.29
N GLN A 119 -15.67 -20.48 24.87
CA GLN A 119 -15.60 -21.64 25.75
C GLN A 119 -14.65 -21.42 26.94
N GLY A 120 -13.46 -20.87 26.70
CA GLY A 120 -12.49 -20.55 27.74
C GLY A 120 -13.06 -19.55 28.76
N TYR A 121 -13.82 -18.56 28.26
CA TYR A 121 -14.50 -17.58 29.10
C TYR A 121 -15.55 -18.21 30.04
N LEU A 122 -16.39 -19.11 29.54
CA LEU A 122 -17.42 -19.79 30.34
C LEU A 122 -16.76 -20.65 31.44
N TRP A 123 -15.68 -21.38 31.14
CA TRP A 123 -14.94 -22.13 32.15
C TRP A 123 -14.28 -21.22 33.20
N MET A 124 -13.77 -20.08 32.79
CA MET A 124 -13.24 -19.08 33.72
C MET A 124 -14.33 -18.55 34.65
N THR A 125 -15.48 -18.18 34.10
CA THR A 125 -16.65 -17.72 34.88
C THR A 125 -17.09 -18.78 35.88
N ALA A 126 -17.18 -20.04 35.49
CA ALA A 126 -17.50 -21.14 36.39
C ALA A 126 -16.47 -21.27 37.52
N LEU A 127 -15.18 -21.18 37.21
CA LEU A 127 -14.09 -21.18 38.19
C LEU A 127 -14.21 -20.04 39.19
N VAL A 128 -14.44 -18.81 38.72
CA VAL A 128 -14.60 -17.63 39.58
C VAL A 128 -15.76 -17.83 40.52
N SER A 129 -16.90 -18.18 39.98
CA SER A 129 -18.19 -18.21 40.72
C SER A 129 -18.33 -19.40 41.63
N ALA A 130 -17.71 -20.53 41.29
CA ALA A 130 -17.75 -21.72 42.12
C ALA A 130 -16.68 -21.73 43.22
N THR A 131 -15.51 -21.04 43.02
CA THR A 131 -14.34 -21.23 43.92
C THR A 131 -13.63 -19.94 44.30
N LEU A 132 -13.03 -19.20 43.34
CA LEU A 132 -12.13 -18.09 43.65
C LEU A 132 -12.81 -16.98 44.43
N TYR A 133 -13.97 -16.51 43.95
CA TYR A 133 -14.72 -15.46 44.63
C TYR A 133 -15.34 -15.97 45.93
N PRO A 134 -16.02 -17.13 46.01
CA PRO A 134 -16.63 -17.59 47.24
C PRO A 134 -15.64 -17.79 48.40
N LEU A 135 -14.44 -18.35 48.10
CA LEU A 135 -13.44 -18.56 49.15
C LEU A 135 -12.89 -17.24 49.66
N SER A 136 -12.59 -16.29 48.78
CA SER A 136 -12.18 -14.94 49.22
C SER A 136 -13.25 -14.23 50.03
N GLY A 137 -14.55 -14.35 49.60
CA GLY A 137 -15.68 -13.82 50.35
C GLY A 137 -15.87 -14.49 51.70
N HIS A 138 -15.60 -15.81 51.82
CA HIS A 138 -15.62 -16.49 53.12
C HIS A 138 -14.59 -15.88 54.08
N TRP A 139 -13.37 -15.67 53.61
CA TRP A 139 -12.32 -15.09 54.46
C TRP A 139 -12.65 -13.68 54.97
N ILE A 140 -13.34 -12.88 54.14
CA ILE A 140 -13.60 -11.46 54.37
C ILE A 140 -14.94 -11.22 55.07
N TRP A 141 -16.02 -11.89 54.65
CA TRP A 141 -17.39 -11.57 55.05
C TRP A 141 -18.07 -12.61 55.91
N ASN A 142 -17.56 -13.85 55.99
CA ASN A 142 -18.03 -14.79 56.96
C ASN A 142 -17.49 -14.39 58.35
N SER A 143 -18.36 -14.32 59.38
CA SER A 143 -17.95 -13.94 60.76
C SER A 143 -16.91 -14.86 61.36
N GLN A 144 -16.76 -16.09 60.81
CA GLN A 144 -15.73 -17.04 61.21
C GLN A 144 -14.51 -17.03 60.29
N GLY A 145 -14.56 -16.24 59.22
CA GLY A 145 -13.43 -16.08 58.28
C GLY A 145 -12.16 -15.56 58.94
N TRP A 146 -11.02 -16.07 58.53
CA TRP A 146 -9.75 -15.74 59.20
C TRP A 146 -9.33 -14.27 59.02
N LEU A 147 -9.58 -13.65 57.86
CA LEU A 147 -9.34 -12.22 57.61
C LEU A 147 -10.34 -11.35 58.44
N TYR A 148 -11.60 -11.74 58.47
CA TYR A 148 -12.61 -11.08 59.31
C TYR A 148 -12.16 -11.05 60.78
N LYS A 149 -11.71 -12.18 61.32
CA LYS A 149 -11.22 -12.28 62.72
C LYS A 149 -9.98 -11.47 62.99
N LEU A 150 -9.16 -11.20 61.98
CA LEU A 150 -8.00 -10.31 62.06
C LEU A 150 -8.36 -8.82 62.00
N GLY A 151 -9.63 -8.50 61.81
CA GLY A 151 -10.11 -7.12 61.74
C GLY A 151 -9.96 -6.51 60.33
N PHE A 152 -9.87 -7.33 59.32
CA PHE A 152 -9.95 -6.83 57.92
C PHE A 152 -11.33 -6.32 57.63
N VAL A 153 -11.44 -5.10 57.12
CA VAL A 153 -12.72 -4.44 56.81
C VAL A 153 -12.81 -4.17 55.32
N ASP A 154 -13.85 -4.67 54.68
CA ASP A 154 -14.23 -4.36 53.31
C ASP A 154 -15.74 -4.36 53.22
N PHE A 155 -16.32 -3.17 53.39
CA PHE A 155 -17.78 -3.03 53.61
C PHE A 155 -18.63 -3.57 52.45
N ALA A 156 -18.28 -3.18 51.24
CA ALA A 156 -19.05 -3.59 50.05
C ALA A 156 -18.17 -4.25 48.96
N GLY A 157 -16.86 -4.40 49.10
CA GLY A 157 -16.07 -5.25 48.21
C GLY A 157 -15.01 -4.58 47.36
N SER A 158 -14.32 -3.51 47.81
CA SER A 158 -13.17 -2.97 47.07
C SER A 158 -12.11 -4.06 46.85
N THR A 159 -11.91 -4.98 47.79
CA THR A 159 -11.00 -6.15 47.65
C THR A 159 -11.78 -7.41 47.31
N ALA A 160 -12.90 -7.70 48.01
CA ALA A 160 -13.66 -8.95 47.91
C ALA A 160 -14.29 -9.15 46.52
N VAL A 161 -14.72 -8.09 45.89
CA VAL A 161 -15.33 -8.12 44.54
C VAL A 161 -14.36 -7.57 43.52
N HIS A 162 -14.05 -6.27 43.65
CA HIS A 162 -13.24 -5.57 42.65
C HIS A 162 -11.78 -6.01 42.62
N GLY A 163 -11.19 -6.27 43.80
CA GLY A 163 -9.83 -6.82 43.89
C GLY A 163 -9.75 -8.21 43.26
N VAL A 164 -10.70 -9.12 43.56
CA VAL A 164 -10.75 -10.45 42.93
C VAL A 164 -10.86 -10.33 41.41
N GLY A 165 -11.84 -9.56 40.90
CA GLY A 165 -12.02 -9.34 39.47
C GLY A 165 -10.80 -8.67 38.80
N GLY A 166 -10.23 -7.62 39.41
CA GLY A 166 -9.08 -6.88 38.91
C GLY A 166 -7.79 -7.70 38.83
N TRP A 167 -7.45 -8.46 39.89
CA TRP A 167 -6.28 -9.33 39.91
C TRP A 167 -6.41 -10.50 38.93
N LEU A 168 -7.58 -11.11 38.86
CA LEU A 168 -7.84 -12.16 37.87
C LEU A 168 -7.81 -11.62 36.44
N SER A 169 -8.31 -10.40 36.21
CA SER A 169 -8.20 -9.70 34.93
C SER A 169 -6.74 -9.59 34.50
N LEU A 170 -5.86 -9.13 35.41
CA LEU A 170 -4.42 -9.04 35.14
C LEU A 170 -3.82 -10.42 34.83
N ALA A 171 -4.16 -11.44 35.64
CA ALA A 171 -3.69 -12.81 35.41
C ALA A 171 -4.13 -13.36 34.05
N ALA A 172 -5.38 -13.13 33.66
CA ALA A 172 -5.94 -13.57 32.39
C ALA A 172 -5.27 -12.84 31.20
N VAL A 173 -5.12 -11.52 31.28
CA VAL A 173 -4.48 -10.71 30.24
C VAL A 173 -3.01 -11.13 30.04
N LEU A 174 -2.26 -11.36 31.12
CA LEU A 174 -0.89 -11.85 31.04
C LEU A 174 -0.80 -13.25 30.44
N ARG A 175 -1.81 -14.10 30.68
CA ARG A 175 -1.86 -15.46 30.17
C ARG A 175 -2.16 -15.54 28.67
N ILE A 176 -3.12 -14.76 28.19
CA ILE A 176 -3.54 -14.80 26.79
C ILE A 176 -2.71 -13.87 25.89
N GLY A 177 -2.01 -12.91 26.46
CA GLY A 177 -1.18 -11.93 25.73
C GLY A 177 -1.99 -10.80 25.07
N PRO A 178 -1.33 -9.87 24.41
CA PRO A 178 -1.97 -8.72 23.77
C PRO A 178 -2.70 -9.12 22.48
N ARG A 179 -3.67 -8.30 22.07
CA ARG A 179 -4.35 -8.42 20.76
C ARG A 179 -3.34 -8.33 19.62
N THR A 180 -3.60 -9.07 18.55
CA THR A 180 -2.74 -9.10 17.37
C THR A 180 -2.59 -7.67 16.80
N GLY A 181 -1.34 -7.21 16.67
CA GLY A 181 -1.03 -5.88 16.15
C GLY A 181 -1.13 -4.72 17.17
N ARG A 182 -1.56 -4.93 18.43
CA ARG A 182 -1.77 -3.85 19.41
C ARG A 182 -0.53 -3.00 19.67
N PHE A 183 0.64 -3.61 19.75
CA PHE A 183 1.91 -2.94 20.03
C PHE A 183 2.90 -3.01 18.87
N SER A 184 2.43 -3.29 17.64
CA SER A 184 3.27 -3.25 16.44
C SER A 184 3.51 -1.80 15.99
N SER A 185 4.72 -1.48 15.57
CA SER A 185 5.09 -0.14 15.12
C SER A 185 4.25 0.28 13.91
N GLY A 186 3.58 1.42 14.01
CA GLY A 186 2.91 2.10 12.88
C GLY A 186 1.41 1.85 12.73
N GLN A 187 0.79 0.99 13.53
CA GLN A 187 -0.67 0.83 13.53
C GLN A 187 -1.24 1.07 14.93
N SER A 188 -1.99 2.16 15.10
CA SER A 188 -2.94 2.26 16.21
C SER A 188 -4.10 1.32 15.90
N LEU A 189 -4.39 0.35 16.77
CA LEU A 189 -5.66 -0.38 16.68
C LEU A 189 -6.78 0.64 16.81
N ALA A 190 -7.78 0.53 15.94
CA ALA A 190 -8.95 1.39 16.00
C ALA A 190 -9.49 1.47 17.42
N SER A 191 -9.82 2.67 17.82
CA SER A 191 -10.41 2.98 19.09
C SER A 191 -11.82 2.36 19.22
N SER A 192 -12.41 2.56 20.39
CA SER A 192 -13.76 2.22 20.78
C SER A 192 -14.79 2.38 19.67
N HIS A 193 -15.71 1.41 19.56
CA HIS A 193 -16.78 1.42 18.57
C HIS A 193 -17.81 2.55 18.83
N SER A 194 -18.22 2.75 20.10
CA SER A 194 -19.24 3.71 20.47
C SER A 194 -19.02 4.25 21.89
N LEU A 195 -18.35 5.40 21.97
CA LEU A 195 -18.14 6.07 23.26
C LEU A 195 -19.46 6.51 23.92
N GLY A 196 -20.50 6.79 23.14
CA GLY A 196 -21.84 7.05 23.65
C GLY A 196 -22.39 5.85 24.42
N THR A 197 -22.34 4.65 23.84
CA THR A 197 -22.78 3.41 24.50
C THR A 197 -21.99 3.14 25.78
N ALA A 198 -20.65 3.33 25.73
CA ALA A 198 -19.80 3.18 26.91
C ALA A 198 -20.19 4.17 28.01
N THR A 199 -20.51 5.40 27.65
CA THR A 199 -20.98 6.41 28.63
C THR A 199 -22.30 6.02 29.29
N PHE A 200 -23.30 5.54 28.51
CA PHE A 200 -24.53 5.03 29.05
C PHE A 200 -24.29 3.84 29.98
N GLY A 201 -23.41 2.91 29.62
CA GLY A 201 -23.00 1.81 30.49
C GLY A 201 -22.43 2.30 31.81
N THR A 202 -21.53 3.28 31.79
CA THR A 202 -20.96 3.86 33.02
C THR A 202 -22.02 4.55 33.89
N LEU A 203 -22.96 5.27 33.29
CA LEU A 203 -24.05 5.90 34.06
C LEU A 203 -24.96 4.87 34.71
N ILE A 204 -25.28 3.76 34.05
CA ILE A 204 -26.02 2.64 34.63
C ILE A 204 -25.24 2.05 35.80
N LEU A 205 -23.95 1.79 35.62
CA LEU A 205 -23.08 1.30 36.70
C LEU A 205 -23.06 2.27 37.87
N PHE A 206 -22.99 3.58 37.62
CA PHE A 206 -23.01 4.59 38.69
C PHE A 206 -24.30 4.52 39.51
N VAL A 207 -25.45 4.47 38.85
CA VAL A 207 -26.78 4.35 39.54
C VAL A 207 -26.86 3.03 40.30
N ALA A 208 -26.46 1.93 39.70
CA ALA A 208 -26.47 0.62 40.31
C ALA A 208 -25.55 0.54 41.55
N TRP A 209 -24.46 1.36 41.59
CA TRP A 209 -23.59 1.43 42.75
C TRP A 209 -24.25 1.97 44.00
N MET A 210 -25.36 2.67 43.86
CA MET A 210 -26.20 3.05 45.01
C MET A 210 -26.77 1.81 45.69
N GLY A 211 -27.24 0.84 44.89
CA GLY A 211 -27.67 -0.47 45.40
C GLY A 211 -26.50 -1.29 45.93
N PHE A 212 -25.36 -1.25 45.25
CA PHE A 212 -24.18 -1.98 45.62
C PHE A 212 -23.68 -1.61 47.02
N ASN A 213 -23.45 -0.32 47.29
CA ASN A 213 -22.95 0.17 48.56
C ASN A 213 -24.09 0.29 49.63
N GLY A 214 -25.24 0.86 49.23
CA GLY A 214 -26.36 1.02 50.19
C GLY A 214 -26.95 -0.31 50.62
N GLY A 215 -27.04 -1.28 49.73
CA GLY A 215 -27.53 -2.63 50.00
C GLY A 215 -26.63 -3.44 50.90
N SER A 216 -25.32 -3.19 50.91
CA SER A 216 -24.37 -3.87 51.76
C SER A 216 -24.59 -3.66 53.25
N ARG A 217 -25.41 -2.68 53.62
CA ARG A 217 -25.88 -2.51 54.99
C ARG A 217 -26.88 -3.60 55.45
N MET A 218 -27.44 -4.35 54.50
CA MET A 218 -28.45 -5.41 54.72
C MET A 218 -29.73 -4.96 55.44
N ALA A 219 -29.94 -3.67 55.63
CA ALA A 219 -31.10 -3.08 56.30
C ALA A 219 -31.22 -1.59 55.90
N LEU A 220 -32.44 -1.05 55.90
CA LEU A 220 -32.68 0.38 55.72
C LEU A 220 -32.51 1.12 57.06
N THR A 221 -31.29 1.55 57.34
CA THR A 221 -30.90 2.23 58.58
C THR A 221 -30.60 3.71 58.35
N PRO A 222 -30.56 4.56 59.41
CA PRO A 222 -30.37 6.00 59.26
C PRO A 222 -29.02 6.42 58.66
N ASP A 223 -28.02 5.54 58.58
CA ASP A 223 -26.71 5.78 57.97
C ASP A 223 -26.68 5.50 56.45
N VAL A 224 -27.68 4.80 55.89
CA VAL A 224 -27.77 4.55 54.45
C VAL A 224 -27.68 5.83 53.60
N PRO A 225 -28.39 6.94 53.90
CA PRO A 225 -28.22 8.19 53.16
C PRO A 225 -26.78 8.70 53.08
N LEU A 226 -25.99 8.55 54.17
CA LEU A 226 -24.59 8.93 54.22
C LEU A 226 -23.71 8.01 53.32
N ILE A 227 -24.01 6.72 53.32
CA ILE A 227 -23.35 5.73 52.41
C ILE A 227 -23.57 6.13 50.96
N LEU A 228 -24.81 6.46 50.60
CA LEU A 228 -25.17 6.88 49.23
C LEU A 228 -24.48 8.20 48.85
N LEU A 229 -24.48 9.20 49.75
CA LEU A 229 -23.76 10.47 49.52
C LEU A 229 -22.27 10.26 49.29
N ASN A 230 -21.60 9.47 50.14
CA ASN A 230 -20.20 9.16 50.04
C ASN A 230 -19.90 8.44 48.68
N THR A 231 -20.80 7.55 48.25
CA THR A 231 -20.68 6.85 46.96
C THR A 231 -20.73 7.83 45.81
N ILE A 232 -21.71 8.76 45.78
CA ILE A 232 -21.85 9.80 44.75
C ILE A 232 -20.59 10.67 44.71
N LEU A 233 -20.14 11.17 45.87
CA LEU A 233 -18.99 12.06 45.95
C LEU A 233 -17.70 11.36 45.49
N GLY A 234 -17.52 10.08 45.84
CA GLY A 234 -16.38 9.26 45.42
C GLY A 234 -16.36 9.07 43.90
N GLY A 235 -17.49 8.71 43.29
CA GLY A 235 -17.59 8.57 41.85
C GLY A 235 -17.31 9.86 41.07
N CYS A 236 -17.96 10.97 41.50
CA CYS A 236 -17.77 12.28 40.87
C CYS A 236 -16.33 12.81 40.97
N SER A 237 -15.71 12.68 42.16
CA SER A 237 -14.34 13.15 42.37
C SER A 237 -13.33 12.28 41.57
N GLY A 238 -13.58 10.99 41.46
CA GLY A 238 -12.74 10.10 40.62
C GLY A 238 -12.83 10.47 39.15
N ALA A 239 -14.02 10.77 38.63
CA ALA A 239 -14.24 11.25 37.28
C ALA A 239 -13.45 12.53 36.99
N LEU A 240 -13.59 13.55 37.82
CA LEU A 240 -12.94 14.84 37.66
C LEU A 240 -11.41 14.70 37.78
N ALA A 241 -10.91 13.93 38.72
CA ALA A 241 -9.47 13.75 38.92
C ALA A 241 -8.81 13.05 37.72
N ALA A 242 -9.44 12.01 37.19
CA ALA A 242 -8.96 11.31 35.97
C ALA A 242 -9.05 12.20 34.74
N LEU A 243 -10.15 12.96 34.58
CA LEU A 243 -10.33 13.93 33.50
C LEU A 243 -9.16 14.95 33.48
N PHE A 244 -8.87 15.58 34.65
CA PHE A 244 -7.80 16.57 34.74
C PHE A 244 -6.41 15.96 34.55
N ALA A 245 -6.17 14.74 35.04
CA ALA A 245 -4.93 14.02 34.81
C ALA A 245 -4.73 13.70 33.33
N ALA A 246 -5.77 13.20 32.66
CA ALA A 246 -5.75 12.93 31.23
C ALA A 246 -5.57 14.21 30.41
N TRP A 247 -6.30 15.25 30.73
CA TRP A 247 -6.19 16.55 30.02
C TRP A 247 -4.78 17.11 30.12
N LYS A 248 -4.16 17.07 31.30
CA LYS A 248 -2.77 17.50 31.49
C LYS A 248 -1.77 16.61 30.77
N GLY A 249 -1.99 15.29 30.73
CA GLY A 249 -1.07 14.33 30.13
C GLY A 249 -1.20 14.21 28.61
N LYS A 250 -2.42 14.24 28.07
CA LYS A 250 -2.74 14.07 26.64
C LYS A 250 -3.03 15.38 25.90
N GLY A 251 -3.15 16.50 26.59
CA GLY A 251 -3.49 17.82 26.03
C GLY A 251 -4.96 18.05 25.73
N LEU A 252 -5.79 17.02 25.81
CA LEU A 252 -7.24 17.07 25.55
C LEU A 252 -8.00 16.28 26.63
N PRO A 253 -9.27 16.66 26.95
CA PRO A 253 -10.16 15.83 27.76
C PRO A 253 -10.37 14.48 27.08
N ASP A 254 -10.17 13.39 27.81
CA ASP A 254 -10.31 12.03 27.29
C ASP A 254 -11.51 11.34 27.95
N LEU A 255 -12.46 10.90 27.13
CA LEU A 255 -13.70 10.32 27.65
C LEU A 255 -13.46 8.92 28.25
N PRO A 256 -12.76 7.98 27.63
CA PRO A 256 -12.44 6.68 28.22
C PRO A 256 -11.75 6.80 29.60
N ASP A 257 -10.77 7.68 29.74
CA ASP A 257 -10.11 7.89 31.04
C ASP A 257 -11.08 8.47 32.08
N THR A 258 -12.00 9.34 31.67
CA THR A 258 -13.03 9.90 32.55
C THR A 258 -14.01 8.83 33.01
N LEU A 259 -14.46 7.93 32.12
CA LEU A 259 -15.32 6.80 32.46
C LEU A 259 -14.62 5.86 33.45
N ASN A 260 -13.38 5.50 33.17
CA ASN A 260 -12.55 4.69 34.04
C ASN A 260 -12.31 5.36 35.39
N GLY A 261 -12.09 6.67 35.41
CA GLY A 261 -11.94 7.45 36.63
C GLY A 261 -13.18 7.46 37.48
N THR A 262 -14.39 7.54 36.85
CA THR A 262 -15.67 7.42 37.53
C THR A 262 -15.78 6.10 38.27
N LEU A 263 -15.53 4.99 37.53
CA LEU A 263 -15.61 3.64 38.10
C LEU A 263 -14.55 3.42 39.19
N ALA A 264 -13.33 3.90 38.98
CA ALA A 264 -12.26 3.80 39.96
C ALA A 264 -12.56 4.56 41.26
N GLY A 265 -13.19 5.73 41.14
CA GLY A 265 -13.71 6.46 42.32
C GLY A 265 -14.76 5.69 43.09
N LEU A 266 -15.70 5.05 42.38
CA LEU A 266 -16.71 4.18 42.93
C LEU A 266 -16.09 2.93 43.60
N VAL A 267 -15.14 2.29 42.97
CA VAL A 267 -14.37 1.15 43.52
C VAL A 267 -13.63 1.55 44.80
N ALA A 268 -12.94 2.69 44.79
CA ALA A 268 -12.13 3.14 45.90
C ALA A 268 -12.98 3.44 47.15
N ILE A 269 -14.17 3.97 46.98
CA ILE A 269 -15.03 4.31 48.11
C ILE A 269 -15.75 3.09 48.72
N THR A 270 -15.82 1.98 47.99
CA THR A 270 -16.67 0.83 48.33
C THR A 270 -16.29 0.13 49.62
N ALA A 271 -15.02 0.07 50.01
CA ALA A 271 -14.60 -0.55 51.28
C ALA A 271 -14.94 0.25 52.53
N SER A 272 -15.02 1.58 52.42
CA SER A 272 -15.07 2.49 53.56
C SER A 272 -16.29 3.41 53.61
N CYS A 273 -17.18 3.41 52.63
CA CYS A 273 -18.27 4.39 52.44
C CYS A 273 -19.20 4.53 53.66
N HIS A 274 -19.30 3.50 54.50
CA HIS A 274 -20.14 3.49 55.72
C HIS A 274 -19.44 4.17 56.91
N ALA A 275 -18.14 4.31 56.90
CA ALA A 275 -17.35 4.67 58.08
C ALA A 275 -16.55 5.96 57.92
N ILE A 276 -16.74 6.74 56.86
CA ILE A 276 -15.99 7.94 56.53
C ILE A 276 -16.83 9.20 56.46
N SER A 277 -16.16 10.37 56.46
CA SER A 277 -16.84 11.66 56.19
C SER A 277 -16.97 11.93 54.70
N PRO A 278 -17.94 12.80 54.26
CA PRO A 278 -18.05 13.21 52.87
C PRO A 278 -16.77 13.85 52.29
N ALA A 279 -16.03 14.61 53.07
CA ALA A 279 -14.76 15.19 52.64
C ALA A 279 -13.70 14.10 52.37
N ALA A 280 -13.63 13.06 53.18
CA ALA A 280 -12.76 11.90 52.93
C ALA A 280 -13.20 11.13 51.69
N ALA A 281 -14.51 11.01 51.44
CA ALA A 281 -15.02 10.36 50.23
C ALA A 281 -14.52 11.05 48.93
N ILE A 282 -14.52 12.39 48.92
CA ILE A 282 -13.95 13.17 47.77
C ILE A 282 -12.46 12.85 47.56
N LEU A 283 -11.70 12.83 48.64
CA LEU A 283 -10.24 12.52 48.56
C LEU A 283 -9.97 11.09 48.07
N ILE A 284 -10.71 10.13 48.65
CA ILE A 284 -10.59 8.71 48.30
C ILE A 284 -10.91 8.49 46.83
N GLY A 285 -12.03 9.04 46.37
CA GLY A 285 -12.46 8.93 44.99
C GLY A 285 -11.48 9.59 44.00
N ALA A 286 -11.02 10.81 44.33
CA ALA A 286 -10.06 11.52 43.46
C ALA A 286 -8.75 10.73 43.30
N VAL A 287 -8.18 10.21 44.41
CA VAL A 287 -6.98 9.35 44.30
C VAL A 287 -7.27 8.08 43.52
N GLY A 288 -8.46 7.45 43.69
CA GLY A 288 -8.88 6.30 42.92
C GLY A 288 -8.85 6.57 41.41
N GLY A 289 -9.37 7.72 40.98
CA GLY A 289 -9.34 8.15 39.58
C GLY A 289 -7.91 8.36 39.04
N ILE A 290 -7.05 8.98 39.84
CA ILE A 290 -5.62 9.16 39.52
C ILE A 290 -4.90 7.80 39.41
N VAL A 291 -5.17 6.87 40.31
CA VAL A 291 -4.59 5.50 40.30
C VAL A 291 -5.00 4.77 39.03
N ALA A 292 -6.26 4.85 38.60
CA ALA A 292 -6.71 4.23 37.38
C ALA A 292 -6.01 4.83 36.15
N TYR A 293 -5.89 6.15 36.06
CA TYR A 293 -5.21 6.82 34.94
C TYR A 293 -3.74 6.38 34.82
N PHE A 294 -2.96 6.51 35.88
CA PHE A 294 -1.56 6.10 35.88
C PHE A 294 -1.37 4.59 35.76
N GLY A 295 -2.28 3.81 36.34
CA GLY A 295 -2.31 2.35 36.21
C GLY A 295 -2.51 1.92 34.76
N THR A 296 -3.43 2.55 34.02
CA THR A 296 -3.65 2.31 32.60
C THR A 296 -2.39 2.64 31.78
N MET A 297 -1.78 3.80 32.04
CA MET A 297 -0.51 4.17 31.40
C MET A 297 0.62 3.16 31.68
N ALA A 298 0.68 2.65 32.91
CA ALA A 298 1.67 1.64 33.29
C ALA A 298 1.44 0.32 32.53
N LEU A 299 0.18 -0.15 32.45
CA LEU A 299 -0.16 -1.33 31.65
C LEU A 299 0.26 -1.17 30.18
N GLU A 300 -0.03 -0.04 29.58
CA GLU A 300 0.39 0.26 28.20
C GLU A 300 1.93 0.29 28.04
N ARG A 301 2.63 0.93 28.97
CA ARG A 301 4.10 0.98 28.96
C ARG A 301 4.74 -0.41 29.02
N TYR A 302 4.15 -1.31 29.81
CA TYR A 302 4.61 -2.70 29.92
C TYR A 302 4.01 -3.61 28.85
N LYS A 303 3.29 -3.06 27.86
CA LYS A 303 2.63 -3.78 26.76
C LYS A 303 1.63 -4.84 27.24
N ILE A 304 0.94 -4.55 28.34
CA ILE A 304 -0.15 -5.36 28.87
C ILE A 304 -1.46 -4.80 28.28
N ASP A 305 -2.13 -5.59 27.45
CA ASP A 305 -3.31 -5.17 26.71
C ASP A 305 -4.59 -5.49 27.50
N ASP A 306 -4.97 -4.62 28.39
CA ASP A 306 -6.25 -4.64 29.11
C ASP A 306 -7.23 -3.71 28.38
N VAL A 307 -8.24 -4.28 27.71
CA VAL A 307 -9.06 -3.53 26.73
C VAL A 307 -9.84 -2.38 27.35
N VAL A 308 -10.37 -2.61 28.56
CA VAL A 308 -11.17 -1.61 29.29
C VAL A 308 -10.46 -1.08 30.57
N ALA A 309 -9.18 -1.42 30.72
CA ALA A 309 -8.38 -1.09 31.91
C ALA A 309 -8.94 -1.66 33.24
N ALA A 310 -9.63 -2.81 33.19
CA ALA A 310 -10.25 -3.41 34.37
C ALA A 310 -9.26 -3.67 35.50
N SER A 311 -8.03 -4.09 35.21
CA SER A 311 -6.97 -4.33 36.20
C SER A 311 -6.60 -3.04 36.94
N ALA A 312 -6.49 -1.91 36.22
CA ALA A 312 -6.17 -0.62 36.86
C ALA A 312 -7.35 -0.06 37.66
N VAL A 313 -8.56 -0.12 37.07
CA VAL A 313 -9.81 0.39 37.68
C VAL A 313 -10.18 -0.42 38.91
N HIS A 314 -10.27 -1.75 38.80
CA HIS A 314 -10.76 -2.60 39.88
C HIS A 314 -9.63 -3.09 40.80
N GLY A 315 -8.50 -3.51 40.24
CA GLY A 315 -7.35 -3.93 41.05
C GLY A 315 -6.62 -2.75 41.69
N GLY A 316 -6.21 -1.77 40.90
CA GLY A 316 -5.47 -0.60 41.40
C GLY A 316 -6.28 0.27 42.37
N ALA A 317 -7.47 0.72 41.97
CA ALA A 317 -8.30 1.52 42.85
C ALA A 317 -8.90 0.70 44.03
N GLY A 318 -9.06 -0.63 43.86
CA GLY A 318 -9.43 -1.53 44.96
C GLY A 318 -8.38 -1.59 46.06
N ILE A 319 -7.08 -1.66 45.69
CA ILE A 319 -5.96 -1.56 46.67
C ILE A 319 -6.07 -0.26 47.45
N TRP A 320 -6.18 0.85 46.72
CA TRP A 320 -6.25 2.16 47.38
C TRP A 320 -7.48 2.27 48.29
N GLY A 321 -8.66 1.86 47.81
CA GLY A 321 -9.91 1.92 48.58
C GLY A 321 -9.85 1.09 49.86
N THR A 322 -9.20 -0.07 49.83
CA THR A 322 -9.03 -0.93 51.01
C THR A 322 -8.01 -0.33 51.98
N LEU A 323 -6.92 0.26 51.49
CA LEU A 323 -5.97 0.98 52.38
C LEU A 323 -6.63 2.23 52.98
N ALA A 324 -7.50 2.92 52.26
CA ALA A 324 -8.22 4.10 52.72
C ALA A 324 -9.07 3.84 53.96
N VAL A 325 -9.52 2.60 54.22
CA VAL A 325 -10.18 2.21 55.45
C VAL A 325 -9.34 2.57 56.67
N ALA A 326 -8.03 2.26 56.67
CA ALA A 326 -7.15 2.57 57.78
C ALA A 326 -6.89 4.08 57.94
N PHE A 327 -6.78 4.81 56.78
CA PHE A 327 -6.43 6.23 56.80
C PHE A 327 -7.62 7.15 57.20
N PHE A 328 -8.83 6.79 56.77
CA PHE A 328 -10.02 7.70 56.84
C PHE A 328 -11.18 7.10 57.62
N GLY A 329 -11.19 5.79 57.88
CA GLY A 329 -12.24 5.13 58.63
C GLY A 329 -12.32 5.60 60.05
N LYS A 330 -13.54 5.93 60.52
CA LYS A 330 -13.80 6.25 61.96
C LYS A 330 -13.73 4.97 62.76
N PRO A 331 -12.84 4.85 63.77
CA PRO A 331 -12.68 3.61 64.52
C PRO A 331 -13.98 3.07 65.15
N GLU A 332 -14.85 3.99 65.57
CA GLU A 332 -16.11 3.63 66.20
C GLU A 332 -17.09 2.95 65.20
N LEU A 333 -16.98 3.30 63.92
CA LEU A 333 -17.82 2.72 62.86
C LEU A 333 -17.20 1.49 62.20
N LEU A 334 -15.87 1.36 62.27
CA LEU A 334 -15.17 0.16 61.79
C LEU A 334 -15.42 -1.05 62.69
N GLY A 335 -15.61 -0.82 63.98
CA GLY A 335 -15.97 -1.87 64.97
C GLY A 335 -14.89 -2.91 65.22
N THR A 336 -13.66 -2.72 64.76
CA THR A 336 -12.55 -3.67 64.90
C THR A 336 -11.80 -3.56 66.21
N GLY A 337 -11.87 -2.41 66.86
CA GLY A 337 -11.05 -2.10 68.02
C GLY A 337 -9.56 -1.95 67.77
N LEU A 338 -9.12 -1.98 66.52
CA LEU A 338 -7.71 -1.89 66.13
C LEU A 338 -7.25 -0.42 66.07
N GLY A 339 -6.02 -0.17 66.51
CA GLY A 339 -5.35 1.12 66.24
C GLY A 339 -4.88 1.22 64.79
N PHE A 340 -4.51 2.45 64.36
CA PHE A 340 -4.16 2.75 62.97
C PHE A 340 -3.17 1.74 62.32
N TRP A 341 -2.07 1.45 62.94
CA TRP A 341 -1.05 0.54 62.36
C TRP A 341 -1.51 -0.92 62.29
N ALA A 342 -2.30 -1.38 63.26
CA ALA A 342 -2.88 -2.71 63.26
C ALA A 342 -3.96 -2.83 62.15
N GLN A 343 -4.80 -1.80 61.99
CA GLN A 343 -5.81 -1.74 60.93
C GLN A 343 -5.13 -1.68 59.55
N LEU A 344 -4.10 -0.87 59.37
CA LEU A 344 -3.31 -0.80 58.14
C LEU A 344 -2.65 -2.14 57.84
N GLY A 345 -2.12 -2.82 58.85
CA GLY A 345 -1.56 -4.17 58.71
C GLY A 345 -2.59 -5.20 58.27
N ALA A 346 -3.79 -5.19 58.87
CA ALA A 346 -4.88 -6.08 58.51
C ALA A 346 -5.34 -5.85 57.04
N GLN A 347 -5.52 -4.56 56.64
CA GLN A 347 -5.90 -4.21 55.29
C GLN A 347 -4.80 -4.62 54.28
N SER A 348 -3.54 -4.36 54.56
CA SER A 348 -2.43 -4.73 53.69
C SER A 348 -2.32 -6.26 53.52
N LEU A 349 -2.49 -7.01 54.61
CA LEU A 349 -2.48 -8.48 54.57
C LEU A 349 -3.61 -9.02 53.70
N GLY A 350 -4.82 -8.51 53.84
CA GLY A 350 -5.97 -8.89 53.03
C GLY A 350 -5.74 -8.62 51.56
N ILE A 351 -5.24 -7.41 51.20
CA ILE A 351 -4.90 -7.06 49.81
C ILE A 351 -3.91 -8.05 49.22
N VAL A 352 -2.78 -8.31 49.92
CA VAL A 352 -1.75 -9.24 49.44
C VAL A 352 -2.31 -10.67 49.31
N THR A 353 -3.11 -11.11 50.30
CA THR A 353 -3.74 -12.43 50.22
C THR A 353 -4.63 -12.57 49.01
N ILE A 354 -5.47 -11.59 48.73
CA ILE A 354 -6.40 -11.65 47.58
C ILE A 354 -5.61 -11.49 46.26
N ALA A 355 -4.57 -10.68 46.22
CA ALA A 355 -3.70 -10.60 45.05
C ALA A 355 -3.03 -11.95 44.72
N LEU A 356 -2.50 -12.64 45.71
CA LEU A 356 -1.90 -13.97 45.55
C LEU A 356 -2.96 -15.04 45.20
N TRP A 357 -4.13 -14.97 45.82
CA TRP A 357 -5.23 -15.90 45.57
C TRP A 357 -5.84 -15.72 44.21
N ALA A 358 -6.42 -14.57 43.91
CA ALA A 358 -7.09 -14.30 42.62
C ALA A 358 -6.10 -14.15 41.48
N GLY A 359 -5.00 -13.44 41.68
CA GLY A 359 -3.96 -13.26 40.65
C GLY A 359 -3.08 -14.51 40.49
N GLY A 360 -2.44 -14.96 41.56
CA GLY A 360 -1.47 -16.05 41.51
C GLY A 360 -2.13 -17.43 41.28
N VAL A 361 -3.02 -17.85 42.21
CA VAL A 361 -3.72 -19.14 42.06
C VAL A 361 -4.63 -19.08 40.81
N GLY A 362 -5.32 -17.98 40.57
CA GLY A 362 -6.10 -17.79 39.36
C GLY A 362 -5.29 -17.99 38.07
N TRP A 363 -4.06 -17.46 38.01
CA TRP A 363 -3.16 -17.65 36.87
C TRP A 363 -2.82 -19.13 36.62
N VAL A 364 -2.57 -19.88 37.70
CA VAL A 364 -2.31 -21.35 37.60
C VAL A 364 -3.56 -22.07 37.09
N LEU A 365 -4.73 -21.78 37.67
CA LEU A 365 -5.99 -22.44 37.30
C LEU A 365 -6.42 -22.09 35.86
N LEU A 366 -6.22 -20.87 35.42
CA LEU A 366 -6.39 -20.51 34.00
C LEU A 366 -5.44 -21.30 33.09
N GLY A 367 -4.23 -21.60 33.55
CA GLY A 367 -3.30 -22.45 32.85
C GLY A 367 -3.79 -23.91 32.72
N LEU A 368 -4.47 -24.42 33.73
CA LEU A 368 -5.08 -25.73 33.68
C LEU A 368 -6.26 -25.74 32.71
N ILE A 369 -7.14 -24.74 32.77
CA ILE A 369 -8.24 -24.59 31.80
C ILE A 369 -7.71 -24.55 30.38
N ASN A 370 -6.65 -23.81 30.12
CA ASN A 370 -6.07 -23.66 28.78
C ASN A 370 -5.60 -24.99 28.16
N ARG A 371 -5.43 -26.04 28.93
CA ARG A 371 -5.04 -27.37 28.40
C ARG A 371 -6.19 -28.13 27.72
N PHE A 372 -7.42 -27.93 28.15
CA PHE A 372 -8.59 -28.58 27.61
C PHE A 372 -9.57 -27.63 26.92
N ALA A 373 -9.54 -26.38 27.26
CA ALA A 373 -10.32 -25.30 26.63
C ALA A 373 -9.38 -24.13 26.33
N PRO A 374 -8.86 -24.00 25.08
CA PRO A 374 -7.96 -22.92 24.73
C PRO A 374 -8.54 -21.56 25.09
N LEU A 375 -7.81 -20.79 25.89
CA LEU A 375 -8.28 -19.48 26.36
C LEU A 375 -8.25 -18.42 25.26
N ARG A 376 -7.38 -18.55 24.27
CA ARG A 376 -7.26 -17.58 23.18
C ARG A 376 -7.74 -18.18 21.86
N VAL A 377 -8.45 -17.39 21.09
CA VAL A 377 -8.84 -17.72 19.71
C VAL A 377 -7.64 -17.70 18.76
N SER A 378 -7.78 -18.27 17.56
CA SER A 378 -6.77 -18.18 16.52
C SER A 378 -6.57 -16.75 16.04
N ALA A 379 -5.39 -16.45 15.50
CA ALA A 379 -5.10 -15.13 14.94
C ALA A 379 -6.05 -14.75 13.79
N GLU A 380 -6.51 -15.74 13.03
CA GLU A 380 -7.48 -15.52 11.96
C GLU A 380 -8.87 -15.16 12.52
N ALA A 381 -9.34 -15.87 13.54
CA ALA A 381 -10.60 -15.54 14.23
C ALA A 381 -10.56 -14.13 14.82
N GLU A 382 -9.41 -13.73 15.41
CA GLU A 382 -9.20 -12.38 15.92
C GLU A 382 -9.21 -11.32 14.80
N ARG A 383 -8.68 -11.67 13.60
CA ARG A 383 -8.68 -10.80 12.43
C ARG A 383 -10.09 -10.63 11.86
N VAL A 384 -10.81 -11.70 11.68
CA VAL A 384 -12.19 -11.68 11.17
C VAL A 384 -13.13 -10.98 12.17
N GLY A 385 -12.98 -11.27 13.44
CA GLY A 385 -13.82 -10.78 14.53
C GLY A 385 -14.64 -11.88 15.17
N LEU A 386 -14.82 -11.78 16.50
CA LEU A 386 -15.43 -12.85 17.28
C LEU A 386 -16.96 -12.96 17.07
N ASN A 387 -17.61 -11.91 16.58
CA ASN A 387 -19.02 -12.00 16.20
C ASN A 387 -19.23 -13.10 15.16
N VAL A 388 -18.42 -13.11 14.11
CA VAL A 388 -18.49 -14.08 13.02
C VAL A 388 -17.85 -15.40 13.45
N ALA A 389 -16.62 -15.33 13.96
CA ALA A 389 -15.83 -16.55 14.22
C ALA A 389 -16.39 -17.46 15.31
N GLU A 390 -17.05 -16.90 16.32
CA GLU A 390 -17.59 -17.66 17.47
C GLU A 390 -19.10 -17.84 17.42
N HIS A 391 -19.84 -16.94 16.75
CA HIS A 391 -21.30 -16.93 16.79
C HIS A 391 -21.98 -16.95 15.42
N GLY A 392 -21.20 -16.91 14.31
CA GLY A 392 -21.75 -16.82 12.96
C GLY A 392 -22.60 -15.54 12.75
N ALA A 393 -22.44 -14.54 13.62
CA ALA A 393 -23.22 -13.32 13.61
C ALA A 393 -22.41 -12.18 12.98
N SER A 394 -23.00 -11.47 12.01
CA SER A 394 -22.39 -10.33 11.37
C SER A 394 -23.23 -9.07 11.61
N THR A 395 -22.64 -7.92 11.36
CA THR A 395 -23.34 -6.65 11.28
C THR A 395 -23.32 -6.18 9.82
N GLU A 396 -24.35 -5.42 9.43
CA GLU A 396 -24.46 -4.91 8.05
C GLU A 396 -23.17 -4.25 7.56
N ILE A 397 -22.47 -3.53 8.43
CA ILE A 397 -21.20 -2.85 8.07
C ILE A 397 -20.06 -3.86 7.79
N ILE A 398 -20.03 -4.98 8.52
CA ILE A 398 -19.04 -6.04 8.30
C ILE A 398 -19.33 -6.78 7.00
N ASP A 399 -20.60 -7.04 6.73
CA ASP A 399 -21.03 -7.67 5.48
C ASP A 399 -20.71 -6.78 4.28
N LEU A 400 -20.99 -5.47 4.39
CA LEU A 400 -20.61 -4.49 3.37
C LEU A 400 -19.10 -4.50 3.10
N LEU A 401 -18.28 -4.44 4.15
CA LEU A 401 -16.82 -4.45 4.02
C LEU A 401 -16.30 -5.76 3.42
N SER A 402 -16.92 -6.89 3.75
CA SER A 402 -16.58 -8.21 3.20
C SER A 402 -16.88 -8.28 1.70
N GLU A 403 -18.05 -7.80 1.27
CA GLU A 403 -18.43 -7.75 -0.13
C GLU A 403 -17.54 -6.78 -0.94
N MET A 404 -17.25 -5.58 -0.39
CA MET A 404 -16.30 -4.66 -1.01
C MET A 404 -14.90 -5.29 -1.13
N GLY A 405 -14.48 -6.06 -0.11
CA GLY A 405 -13.23 -6.81 -0.12
C GLY A 405 -13.20 -7.89 -1.20
N ARG A 406 -14.32 -8.58 -1.41
CA ARG A 406 -14.49 -9.58 -2.47
C ARG A 406 -14.38 -8.94 -3.86
N HIS A 407 -15.12 -7.86 -4.12
CA HIS A 407 -15.03 -7.11 -5.38
C HIS A 407 -13.59 -6.70 -5.70
N ARG A 408 -12.83 -6.22 -4.68
CA ARG A 408 -11.43 -5.85 -4.85
C ARG A 408 -10.53 -7.05 -5.17
N ALA A 409 -10.75 -8.20 -4.51
CA ALA A 409 -9.91 -9.38 -4.67
C ALA A 409 -10.14 -10.09 -6.01
N GLU A 410 -11.40 -10.16 -6.43
CA GLU A 410 -11.82 -10.85 -7.65
C GLU A 410 -11.74 -9.97 -8.90
N GLY A 411 -11.70 -8.64 -8.72
CA GLY A 411 -11.76 -7.69 -9.83
C GLY A 411 -13.07 -7.72 -10.61
N THR A 412 -14.12 -8.32 -10.03
CA THR A 412 -15.44 -8.45 -10.64
C THR A 412 -16.37 -7.38 -10.10
N PHE A 413 -16.84 -6.50 -10.97
CA PHE A 413 -17.72 -5.39 -10.61
C PHE A 413 -19.11 -5.53 -11.23
N THR A 414 -19.54 -6.77 -11.52
CA THR A 414 -20.75 -7.02 -12.30
C THR A 414 -22.05 -6.92 -11.52
N GLN A 415 -21.99 -6.98 -10.21
CA GLN A 415 -23.17 -6.87 -9.34
C GLN A 415 -22.97 -5.80 -8.30
N GLY A 416 -23.92 -4.87 -8.22
CA GLY A 416 -23.96 -3.89 -7.14
C GLY A 416 -24.30 -4.54 -5.79
N LEU A 417 -23.88 -3.90 -4.72
CA LEU A 417 -24.20 -4.32 -3.36
C LEU A 417 -25.67 -4.06 -3.04
N LYS A 418 -26.34 -5.03 -2.42
CA LYS A 418 -27.74 -4.92 -2.00
C LYS A 418 -27.80 -4.78 -0.49
N PHE A 419 -28.23 -3.63 -0.01
CA PHE A 419 -28.41 -3.32 1.40
C PHE A 419 -29.71 -2.56 1.59
N GLU A 420 -30.20 -2.50 2.84
CA GLU A 420 -31.41 -1.78 3.19
C GLU A 420 -31.21 -0.28 2.93
N PRO A 421 -31.99 0.35 2.03
CA PRO A 421 -31.70 1.71 1.54
C PRO A 421 -31.81 2.81 2.60
N PHE A 422 -32.57 2.56 3.68
CA PHE A 422 -32.85 3.54 4.72
C PHE A 422 -31.89 3.44 5.91
N THR A 423 -30.86 2.60 5.84
CA THR A 423 -29.80 2.52 6.83
C THR A 423 -28.59 3.34 6.40
N GLU A 424 -27.74 3.73 7.36
CA GLU A 424 -26.44 4.39 7.07
C GLU A 424 -25.56 3.50 6.16
N VAL A 425 -25.60 2.19 6.40
CA VAL A 425 -24.87 1.20 5.61
C VAL A 425 -25.41 1.12 4.18
N GLY A 426 -26.73 1.18 4.02
CA GLY A 426 -27.39 1.21 2.71
C GLY A 426 -27.02 2.44 1.90
N GLN A 427 -26.88 3.61 2.55
CA GLN A 427 -26.43 4.83 1.89
C GLN A 427 -24.97 4.70 1.41
N ILE A 428 -24.07 4.15 2.24
CA ILE A 428 -22.69 3.88 1.85
C ILE A 428 -22.65 2.88 0.69
N ALA A 429 -23.47 1.84 0.72
CA ALA A 429 -23.56 0.85 -0.35
C ALA A 429 -24.04 1.47 -1.68
N ALA A 430 -25.01 2.41 -1.60
CA ALA A 430 -25.50 3.13 -2.76
C ALA A 430 -24.40 3.99 -3.41
N GLU A 431 -23.65 4.76 -2.62
CA GLU A 431 -22.51 5.55 -3.10
C GLU A 431 -21.41 4.66 -3.69
N TYR A 432 -21.11 3.55 -3.04
CA TYR A 432 -20.15 2.58 -3.57
C TYR A 432 -20.59 2.01 -4.92
N ASN A 433 -21.89 1.68 -5.07
CA ASN A 433 -22.44 1.20 -6.33
C ASN A 433 -22.32 2.22 -7.47
N GLN A 434 -22.46 3.52 -7.17
CA GLN A 434 -22.22 4.57 -8.17
C GLN A 434 -20.76 4.63 -8.59
N VAL A 435 -19.82 4.46 -7.65
CA VAL A 435 -18.39 4.37 -7.97
C VAL A 435 -18.09 3.15 -8.85
N ILE A 436 -18.65 1.99 -8.51
CA ILE A 436 -18.52 0.77 -9.30
C ILE A 436 -19.05 0.96 -10.73
N ALA A 437 -20.24 1.56 -10.90
CA ALA A 437 -20.78 1.84 -12.21
C ALA A 437 -19.82 2.67 -13.07
N LYS A 438 -19.26 3.75 -12.50
CA LYS A 438 -18.26 4.57 -13.21
C LYS A 438 -16.98 3.82 -13.57
N VAL A 439 -16.52 2.92 -12.69
CA VAL A 439 -15.35 2.08 -12.97
C VAL A 439 -15.62 1.13 -14.14
N VAL A 440 -16.80 0.52 -14.17
CA VAL A 440 -17.22 -0.38 -15.27
C VAL A 440 -17.28 0.40 -16.58
N ASP A 441 -17.94 1.56 -16.61
CA ASP A 441 -18.04 2.42 -17.81
C ASP A 441 -16.64 2.81 -18.33
N GLU A 442 -15.72 3.18 -17.43
CA GLU A 442 -14.34 3.53 -17.81
C GLU A 442 -13.56 2.33 -18.36
N MET A 443 -13.77 1.14 -17.79
CA MET A 443 -13.14 -0.09 -18.27
C MET A 443 -13.64 -0.44 -19.69
N GLU A 444 -14.93 -0.36 -19.95
CA GLU A 444 -15.52 -0.60 -21.28
C GLU A 444 -14.98 0.41 -22.30
N LEU A 445 -14.91 1.68 -21.92
CA LEU A 445 -14.34 2.72 -22.77
C LEU A 445 -12.88 2.43 -23.13
N ARG A 446 -12.07 2.05 -22.16
CA ARG A 446 -10.66 1.69 -22.37
C ARG A 446 -10.49 0.48 -23.27
N GLU A 447 -11.32 -0.54 -23.09
CA GLU A 447 -11.30 -1.73 -23.94
C GLU A 447 -11.67 -1.38 -25.40
N GLY A 448 -12.68 -0.55 -25.59
CA GLY A 448 -13.06 -0.02 -26.91
C GLY A 448 -11.92 0.76 -27.57
N VAL A 449 -11.26 1.66 -26.82
CA VAL A 449 -10.09 2.42 -27.33
C VAL A 449 -8.91 1.51 -27.66
N ALA A 450 -8.63 0.53 -26.81
CA ALA A 450 -7.54 -0.44 -27.05
C ALA A 450 -7.77 -1.28 -28.31
N THR A 451 -9.01 -1.70 -28.54
CA THR A 451 -9.40 -2.47 -29.73
C THR A 451 -9.24 -1.63 -31.00
N ARG A 452 -9.69 -0.37 -30.96
CA ARG A 452 -9.54 0.57 -32.09
C ARG A 452 -8.06 0.85 -32.42
N LEU A 453 -7.24 1.08 -31.39
CA LEU A 453 -5.80 1.30 -31.56
C LEU A 453 -5.09 0.08 -32.18
N ARG A 454 -5.48 -1.13 -31.80
CA ARG A 454 -4.94 -2.37 -32.42
C ARG A 454 -5.27 -2.42 -33.91
N PHE A 455 -6.53 -2.16 -34.27
CA PHE A 455 -6.95 -2.15 -35.67
C PHE A 455 -6.21 -1.09 -36.49
N GLU A 456 -6.09 0.14 -35.98
CA GLU A 456 -5.36 1.24 -36.65
C GLU A 456 -3.88 0.88 -36.83
N ARG A 457 -3.26 0.27 -35.83
CA ARG A 457 -1.86 -0.18 -35.92
C ARG A 457 -1.67 -1.27 -36.98
N GLU A 458 -2.53 -2.27 -37.02
CA GLU A 458 -2.45 -3.35 -38.02
C GLU A 458 -2.62 -2.81 -39.44
N THR A 459 -3.54 -1.88 -39.61
CA THR A 459 -3.78 -1.20 -40.90
C THR A 459 -2.54 -0.42 -41.35
N ALA A 460 -1.96 0.36 -40.45
CA ALA A 460 -0.73 1.13 -40.71
C ALA A 460 0.48 0.22 -41.03
N VAL A 461 0.65 -0.88 -40.31
CA VAL A 461 1.73 -1.85 -40.58
C VAL A 461 1.57 -2.47 -41.97
N THR A 462 0.34 -2.82 -42.34
CA THR A 462 0.04 -3.42 -43.66
C THR A 462 0.30 -2.43 -44.80
N ALA A 463 -0.11 -1.18 -44.65
CA ALA A 463 0.15 -0.11 -45.60
C ALA A 463 1.66 0.13 -45.78
N ASN A 464 2.40 0.21 -44.67
CA ASN A 464 3.85 0.43 -44.70
C ASN A 464 4.61 -0.72 -45.40
N ARG A 465 4.19 -1.97 -45.17
CA ARG A 465 4.76 -3.13 -45.90
C ARG A 465 4.56 -3.02 -47.43
N LYS A 466 3.39 -2.58 -47.87
CA LYS A 466 3.13 -2.38 -49.31
C LYS A 466 4.02 -1.31 -49.93
N ILE A 467 4.20 -0.18 -49.20
CA ILE A 467 5.09 0.91 -49.64
C ILE A 467 6.55 0.40 -49.75
N LEU A 468 7.05 -0.26 -48.72
CA LEU A 468 8.41 -0.80 -48.71
C LEU A 468 8.64 -1.82 -49.86
N SER A 469 7.66 -2.69 -50.09
CA SER A 469 7.70 -3.64 -51.24
C SER A 469 7.80 -2.94 -52.56
N SER A 470 7.08 -1.83 -52.76
CA SER A 470 7.12 -1.04 -54.01
C SER A 470 8.46 -0.35 -54.20
N ILE A 471 9.06 0.18 -53.11
CA ILE A 471 10.37 0.82 -53.18
C ILE A 471 11.44 -0.22 -53.45
N GLU A 472 11.38 -1.41 -52.88
CA GLU A 472 12.30 -2.50 -53.16
C GLU A 472 12.21 -2.98 -54.60
N TYR A 473 11.02 -2.97 -55.19
CA TYR A 473 10.85 -3.25 -56.61
C TYR A 473 11.54 -2.17 -57.48
N ALA A 474 11.37 -0.89 -57.12
CA ALA A 474 12.06 0.23 -57.81
C ALA A 474 13.60 0.08 -57.72
N ARG A 475 14.14 -0.37 -56.59
CA ARG A 475 15.57 -0.68 -56.44
C ARG A 475 16.04 -1.72 -57.44
N ARG A 476 15.27 -2.77 -57.65
CA ARG A 476 15.63 -3.80 -58.62
C ARG A 476 15.67 -3.27 -60.08
N ILE A 477 14.73 -2.39 -60.42
CA ILE A 477 14.72 -1.74 -61.73
C ILE A 477 15.96 -0.87 -61.89
N GLN A 478 16.29 -0.04 -60.91
CA GLN A 478 17.46 0.83 -60.92
C GLN A 478 18.75 0.04 -61.04
N GLN A 479 18.88 -1.06 -60.29
CA GLN A 479 20.08 -1.92 -60.36
C GLN A 479 20.24 -2.60 -61.75
N ALA A 480 19.15 -2.89 -62.44
CA ALA A 480 19.18 -3.53 -63.75
C ALA A 480 19.71 -2.61 -64.88
N ILE A 481 19.61 -1.29 -64.70
CA ILE A 481 20.17 -0.32 -65.67
C ILE A 481 21.64 -0.02 -65.47
N LEU A 482 22.16 -0.25 -64.28
CA LEU A 482 23.58 -0.03 -64.01
C LEU A 482 24.45 -1.10 -64.72
N PRO A 483 25.69 -0.76 -65.15
CA PRO A 483 26.58 -1.75 -65.72
C PRO A 483 26.83 -2.92 -64.79
N GLY A 484 26.43 -4.12 -65.19
CA GLY A 484 26.61 -5.35 -64.41
C GLY A 484 28.12 -5.65 -64.13
N ALA A 485 28.40 -6.39 -63.08
CA ALA A 485 29.76 -6.71 -62.65
C ALA A 485 30.57 -7.34 -63.78
N ASP A 486 29.99 -8.20 -64.58
CA ASP A 486 30.65 -8.90 -65.70
C ASP A 486 30.94 -7.96 -66.87
N ALA A 487 30.14 -6.93 -67.10
CA ALA A 487 30.35 -5.97 -68.17
C ALA A 487 31.37 -4.87 -67.83
N ARG A 488 31.57 -4.56 -66.56
CA ARG A 488 32.43 -3.46 -66.06
C ARG A 488 33.88 -3.54 -66.51
N PRO A 489 34.56 -4.70 -66.45
CA PRO A 489 35.95 -4.80 -66.94
C PRO A 489 36.10 -4.45 -68.41
N GLY A 490 35.14 -4.83 -69.25
CA GLY A 490 35.11 -4.49 -70.66
C GLY A 490 34.91 -3.00 -70.94
N LEU A 491 34.14 -2.33 -70.07
CA LEU A 491 33.81 -0.91 -70.16
C LEU A 491 34.92 -0.03 -69.57
N PHE A 492 35.40 -0.38 -68.37
CA PHE A 492 36.26 0.52 -67.60
C PHE A 492 37.73 0.05 -67.49
N GLY A 493 38.05 -1.18 -67.85
CA GLY A 493 39.36 -1.79 -67.57
C GLY A 493 39.50 -2.13 -66.08
N PRO A 494 40.75 -2.18 -65.54
CA PRO A 494 40.95 -2.34 -64.10
C PRO A 494 40.31 -1.16 -63.37
N HIS A 495 39.32 -1.42 -62.51
CA HIS A 495 38.54 -0.37 -61.83
C HIS A 495 38.01 -0.87 -60.50
N PHE A 496 37.50 0.09 -59.71
CA PHE A 496 36.56 -0.16 -58.63
C PHE A 496 35.37 0.78 -58.77
N VAL A 497 34.25 0.44 -58.11
CA VAL A 497 33.08 1.28 -57.98
C VAL A 497 32.64 1.24 -56.51
N LEU A 498 32.68 2.39 -55.86
CA LEU A 498 32.07 2.58 -54.52
C LEU A 498 30.68 3.16 -54.73
N TYR A 499 29.65 2.34 -54.47
CA TYR A 499 28.25 2.72 -54.67
C TYR A 499 27.45 2.34 -53.43
N ARG A 500 27.14 3.34 -52.60
CA ARG A 500 26.41 3.19 -51.32
C ARG A 500 25.27 4.20 -51.29
N PRO A 501 24.08 3.84 -51.76
CA PRO A 501 22.91 4.69 -51.70
C PRO A 501 22.57 5.08 -50.23
N ARG A 502 22.07 6.31 -50.07
CA ARG A 502 21.56 6.80 -48.77
C ARG A 502 20.24 6.13 -48.38
N ASP A 503 19.34 5.96 -49.33
CA ASP A 503 18.04 5.33 -49.21
C ASP A 503 18.01 3.97 -49.92
N VAL A 504 16.85 3.33 -50.01
CA VAL A 504 16.68 2.06 -50.71
C VAL A 504 17.06 2.20 -52.21
N VAL A 505 16.83 3.38 -52.79
CA VAL A 505 17.18 3.75 -54.19
C VAL A 505 17.97 5.05 -54.16
N SER A 506 18.73 5.31 -55.24
CA SER A 506 19.72 6.42 -55.31
C SER A 506 19.37 7.42 -56.41
N GLY A 507 19.72 8.70 -56.20
CA GLY A 507 19.83 9.70 -57.26
C GLY A 507 21.10 9.54 -58.08
N ASP A 508 22.18 9.13 -57.45
CA ASP A 508 23.48 8.92 -58.12
C ASP A 508 23.52 7.62 -58.90
N PHE A 509 24.22 7.66 -60.01
CA PHE A 509 24.52 6.45 -60.77
C PHE A 509 25.80 6.58 -61.55
N PHE A 510 26.36 5.43 -61.99
CA PHE A 510 27.47 5.38 -62.93
C PHE A 510 27.03 4.72 -64.21
N TRP A 511 27.62 5.20 -65.30
CA TRP A 511 27.31 4.76 -66.66
C TRP A 511 28.59 4.46 -67.44
N GLY A 512 28.52 3.55 -68.38
CA GLY A 512 29.59 3.24 -69.29
C GLY A 512 29.15 2.72 -70.62
N HIS A 513 29.90 3.05 -71.62
CA HIS A 513 29.67 2.59 -73.01
C HIS A 513 30.99 2.31 -73.73
N ARG A 514 30.99 1.41 -74.70
CA ARG A 514 32.17 1.10 -75.52
C ARG A 514 31.78 1.18 -77.01
N ALA A 515 32.52 2.00 -77.79
CA ALA A 515 32.39 2.14 -79.22
C ALA A 515 33.73 1.82 -79.89
N GLY A 516 33.89 0.59 -80.34
CA GLY A 516 35.16 0.11 -80.88
C GLY A 516 36.31 0.05 -79.82
N GLU A 517 37.35 0.82 -80.03
CA GLU A 517 38.49 0.95 -79.08
C GLU A 517 38.26 2.08 -78.04
N THR A 518 37.32 2.96 -78.31
CA THR A 518 37.00 4.07 -77.43
C THR A 518 36.02 3.61 -76.33
N ARG A 519 36.31 4.06 -75.09
CA ARG A 519 35.48 3.78 -73.93
C ARG A 519 34.95 5.08 -73.32
N PHE A 520 33.72 5.03 -72.81
CA PHE A 520 33.08 6.13 -72.09
C PHE A 520 32.80 5.69 -70.68
N ALA A 521 33.04 6.59 -69.76
CA ALA A 521 32.63 6.42 -68.35
C ALA A 521 32.02 7.73 -67.81
N ALA A 522 30.94 7.63 -67.07
CA ALA A 522 30.34 8.77 -66.39
C ALA A 522 29.91 8.40 -65.00
N VAL A 523 29.97 9.42 -64.12
CA VAL A 523 29.29 9.43 -62.83
C VAL A 523 28.34 10.63 -62.86
N VAL A 524 27.08 10.38 -62.50
CA VAL A 524 26.00 11.37 -62.55
C VAL A 524 25.35 11.42 -61.17
N ASP A 525 25.14 12.61 -60.70
CA ASP A 525 24.55 12.94 -59.41
C ASP A 525 23.27 13.75 -59.68
N CYS A 526 22.10 13.11 -59.49
CA CYS A 526 20.84 13.72 -59.75
C CYS A 526 20.28 14.42 -58.50
N THR A 527 19.57 15.53 -58.73
CA THR A 527 18.86 16.20 -57.62
C THR A 527 17.85 15.29 -56.96
N GLY A 528 17.87 15.30 -55.58
CA GLY A 528 16.97 14.50 -54.77
C GLY A 528 17.49 13.12 -54.45
N HIS A 529 16.90 12.52 -53.43
CA HIS A 529 17.25 11.17 -52.96
C HIS A 529 16.00 10.30 -52.80
N GLY A 530 16.14 9.01 -52.61
CA GLY A 530 15.03 8.10 -52.58
C GLY A 530 14.32 7.96 -53.95
N VAL A 531 13.03 7.77 -53.92
CA VAL A 531 12.21 7.49 -55.15
C VAL A 531 12.33 8.59 -56.21
N PRO A 532 12.19 9.89 -55.87
CA PRO A 532 12.35 10.96 -56.88
C PRO A 532 13.74 10.93 -57.55
N GLY A 533 14.82 10.80 -56.78
CA GLY A 533 16.18 10.70 -57.33
C GLY A 533 16.36 9.48 -58.20
N ALA A 534 15.74 8.36 -57.85
CA ALA A 534 15.80 7.15 -58.70
C ALA A 534 15.13 7.33 -60.08
N PHE A 535 14.01 8.06 -60.12
CA PHE A 535 13.41 8.38 -61.44
C PHE A 535 14.30 9.27 -62.29
N MET A 536 14.95 10.26 -61.66
CA MET A 536 15.91 11.12 -62.32
C MET A 536 17.11 10.32 -62.89
N SER A 537 17.66 9.39 -62.10
CA SER A 537 18.77 8.53 -62.55
C SER A 537 18.35 7.63 -63.73
N ILE A 538 17.15 7.08 -63.75
CA ILE A 538 16.64 6.27 -64.86
C ILE A 538 16.52 7.11 -66.14
N ILE A 539 15.95 8.32 -66.04
CA ILE A 539 15.79 9.26 -67.15
C ILE A 539 17.17 9.64 -67.69
N ALA A 540 18.09 10.05 -66.83
CA ALA A 540 19.44 10.45 -67.23
C ALA A 540 20.22 9.30 -67.92
N HIS A 541 20.15 8.10 -67.35
CA HIS A 541 20.74 6.90 -67.96
C HIS A 541 20.22 6.65 -69.38
N ALA A 542 18.92 6.66 -69.54
CA ALA A 542 18.28 6.45 -70.85
C ALA A 542 18.69 7.51 -71.89
N LEU A 543 18.76 8.78 -71.45
CA LEU A 543 19.16 9.89 -72.30
C LEU A 543 20.64 9.80 -72.71
N LEU A 544 21.54 9.50 -71.71
CA LEU A 544 22.96 9.28 -72.03
C LEU A 544 23.18 8.14 -73.03
N GLN A 545 22.49 7.01 -72.81
CA GLN A 545 22.58 5.88 -73.70
C GLN A 545 22.13 6.28 -75.10
N ARG A 546 21.02 6.97 -75.23
CA ARG A 546 20.49 7.42 -76.50
C ARG A 546 21.41 8.38 -77.25
N ILE A 547 21.95 9.38 -76.56
CA ILE A 547 22.86 10.38 -77.11
C ILE A 547 24.09 9.72 -77.75
N VAL A 548 24.66 8.77 -77.01
CA VAL A 548 25.91 8.12 -77.48
C VAL A 548 25.62 7.08 -78.56
N THR A 549 24.56 6.27 -78.44
CA THR A 549 24.34 5.13 -79.35
C THR A 549 23.47 5.47 -80.56
N GLU A 550 22.48 6.36 -80.41
CA GLU A 550 21.56 6.68 -81.49
C GLU A 550 21.90 7.99 -82.18
N GLU A 551 22.20 9.06 -81.39
CA GLU A 551 22.58 10.36 -81.93
C GLU A 551 24.06 10.41 -82.39
N ASN A 552 24.83 9.34 -82.01
CA ASN A 552 26.25 9.11 -82.39
C ASN A 552 27.16 10.30 -82.02
N ILE A 553 26.91 10.93 -80.86
CA ILE A 553 27.71 12.03 -80.33
C ILE A 553 28.79 11.44 -79.43
N HIS A 554 30.05 11.70 -79.72
CA HIS A 554 31.19 11.08 -79.03
C HIS A 554 32.11 12.04 -78.29
N GLU A 555 31.99 13.36 -78.46
CA GLU A 555 32.75 14.34 -77.67
C GLU A 555 32.06 14.58 -76.32
N PRO A 556 32.78 14.41 -75.20
CA PRO A 556 32.21 14.55 -73.85
C PRO A 556 31.44 15.84 -73.61
N GLY A 557 32.01 16.99 -74.05
CA GLY A 557 31.35 18.28 -73.93
C GLY A 557 30.04 18.37 -74.76
N ALA A 558 30.08 17.83 -75.96
CA ALA A 558 28.85 17.76 -76.82
C ALA A 558 27.79 16.81 -76.24
N ILE A 559 28.20 15.67 -75.61
CA ILE A 559 27.28 14.78 -74.92
C ILE A 559 26.60 15.50 -73.78
N LEU A 560 27.35 16.19 -72.87
CA LEU A 560 26.80 16.92 -71.77
C LEU A 560 25.91 18.09 -72.22
N SER A 561 26.31 18.81 -73.28
CA SER A 561 25.52 19.88 -73.86
C SER A 561 24.19 19.35 -74.42
N ARG A 562 24.22 18.23 -75.07
CA ARG A 562 23.03 17.55 -75.57
C ARG A 562 22.15 16.98 -74.46
N LEU A 563 22.77 16.38 -73.46
CA LEU A 563 22.03 15.86 -72.27
C LEU A 563 21.33 16.98 -71.51
N HIS A 564 21.94 18.17 -71.35
CA HIS A 564 21.29 19.35 -70.77
C HIS A 564 19.96 19.66 -71.45
N VAL A 565 19.97 19.73 -72.80
CA VAL A 565 18.74 20.02 -73.58
C VAL A 565 17.74 18.89 -73.40
N ARG A 566 18.15 17.64 -73.52
CA ARG A 566 17.26 16.47 -73.45
C ARG A 566 16.62 16.30 -72.06
N VAL A 567 17.35 16.62 -70.96
CA VAL A 567 16.78 16.60 -69.60
C VAL A 567 15.71 17.64 -69.44
N ARG A 568 15.95 18.86 -69.91
CA ARG A 568 14.95 19.95 -69.92
C ARG A 568 13.71 19.60 -70.68
N GLU A 569 13.85 18.99 -71.87
CA GLU A 569 12.73 18.49 -72.67
C GLU A 569 11.93 17.41 -71.94
N ALA A 570 12.64 16.41 -71.37
CA ALA A 570 12.04 15.27 -70.66
C ALA A 570 11.25 15.70 -69.43
N LEU A 571 11.81 16.67 -68.68
CA LEU A 571 11.19 17.21 -67.48
C LEU A 571 10.24 18.38 -67.75
N ARG A 572 10.04 18.78 -69.04
CA ARG A 572 9.20 19.89 -69.51
C ARG A 572 9.53 21.23 -68.81
N GLN A 573 10.82 21.47 -68.52
CA GLN A 573 11.26 22.65 -67.75
C GLN A 573 11.09 23.96 -68.49
N ASP A 574 10.95 23.94 -69.80
CA ASP A 574 10.74 25.11 -70.65
C ASP A 574 9.27 25.50 -70.87
N GLN A 575 8.33 24.79 -70.23
CA GLN A 575 6.89 25.09 -70.33
C GLN A 575 6.45 26.13 -69.29
N PRO A 576 5.64 27.11 -69.61
CA PRO A 576 5.13 28.10 -68.68
C PRO A 576 4.34 27.44 -67.52
N GLY A 577 4.65 27.83 -66.27
CA GLY A 577 3.98 27.35 -65.07
C GLY A 577 4.55 26.06 -64.43
N GLN A 578 5.66 25.57 -64.91
CA GLN A 578 6.40 24.45 -64.32
C GLN A 578 7.57 24.99 -63.45
N ASP A 579 7.51 24.72 -62.14
CA ASP A 579 8.54 25.09 -61.17
C ASP A 579 9.58 23.96 -60.93
N ASN A 580 9.61 22.96 -61.82
CA ASN A 580 10.57 21.86 -61.66
C ASN A 580 11.98 22.33 -61.99
N GLN A 581 12.86 22.41 -60.96
CA GLN A 581 14.25 22.77 -61.06
C GLN A 581 15.22 21.55 -60.93
N ASP A 582 14.66 20.36 -61.04
CA ASP A 582 15.48 19.14 -60.95
C ASP A 582 16.50 19.08 -62.06
N GLY A 583 17.67 18.69 -61.68
CA GLY A 583 18.80 18.61 -62.60
C GLY A 583 19.80 17.55 -62.18
N MET A 584 20.99 17.62 -62.72
CA MET A 584 22.06 16.70 -62.34
C MET A 584 23.43 17.32 -62.55
N ASP A 585 24.39 16.90 -61.74
CA ASP A 585 25.80 17.13 -61.94
C ASP A 585 26.43 15.89 -62.53
N ALA A 586 27.41 16.05 -63.41
CA ALA A 586 27.97 14.92 -64.11
C ALA A 586 29.49 15.11 -64.39
N VAL A 587 30.19 14.00 -64.37
CA VAL A 587 31.55 13.90 -64.91
C VAL A 587 31.53 12.81 -65.97
N LEU A 588 31.99 13.15 -67.13
CA LEU A 588 32.04 12.23 -68.28
C LEU A 588 33.46 12.22 -68.88
N VAL A 589 33.97 11.05 -69.13
CA VAL A 589 35.26 10.83 -69.79
C VAL A 589 35.10 9.94 -70.99
N ARG A 590 35.84 10.26 -72.06
CA ARG A 590 36.13 9.40 -73.18
C ARG A 590 37.58 9.00 -73.14
N ILE A 591 37.83 7.70 -73.21
CA ILE A 591 39.19 7.09 -73.17
C ILE A 591 39.48 6.54 -74.50
N ASP A 592 40.36 7.22 -75.22
CA ASP A 592 40.94 6.76 -76.49
C ASP A 592 42.25 6.06 -76.30
N PRO A 593 42.83 5.37 -77.30
CA PRO A 593 44.12 4.72 -77.19
C PRO A 593 45.32 5.64 -76.78
N ASP A 594 45.29 6.92 -77.18
CA ASP A 594 46.37 7.89 -77.01
C ASP A 594 46.04 9.04 -76.03
N ARG A 595 44.80 9.29 -75.73
CA ARG A 595 44.31 10.39 -74.89
C ARG A 595 43.06 10.09 -74.11
N VAL A 596 42.81 10.90 -73.08
CA VAL A 596 41.55 10.95 -72.34
C VAL A 596 40.97 12.32 -72.58
N VAL A 597 39.69 12.37 -73.00
CA VAL A 597 38.91 13.62 -73.15
C VAL A 597 37.88 13.66 -71.99
N PHE A 598 37.75 14.80 -71.36
CA PHE A 598 36.88 15.00 -70.17
C PHE A 598 35.98 16.21 -70.40
N ALA A 599 34.73 16.08 -70.00
CA ALA A 599 33.84 17.18 -69.71
C ALA A 599 33.13 16.98 -68.37
N GLY A 600 32.91 18.05 -67.62
CA GLY A 600 32.22 18.01 -66.33
C GLY A 600 31.19 19.12 -66.18
N ALA A 601 29.99 18.75 -65.65
CA ALA A 601 28.99 19.67 -65.19
C ALA A 601 29.09 19.69 -63.64
N ARG A 602 29.65 20.76 -63.06
CA ARG A 602 30.00 20.95 -61.66
C ARG A 602 30.94 19.91 -61.05
N ARG A 603 31.12 18.76 -61.64
CA ARG A 603 31.97 17.67 -61.12
C ARG A 603 33.35 17.75 -61.78
N PRO A 604 34.44 17.71 -60.97
CA PRO A 604 35.82 17.64 -61.50
C PRO A 604 36.18 16.20 -61.86
N LEU A 605 37.21 16.06 -62.67
CA LEU A 605 37.96 14.83 -62.85
C LEU A 605 39.24 14.93 -62.03
N TYR A 606 39.47 13.93 -61.14
CA TYR A 606 40.76 13.76 -60.50
C TYR A 606 41.55 12.69 -61.22
N TRP A 607 42.84 12.88 -61.28
CA TRP A 607 43.72 11.91 -61.95
C TRP A 607 45.06 11.80 -61.21
N THR A 608 45.70 10.64 -61.34
CA THR A 608 47.06 10.37 -60.88
C THR A 608 47.85 9.71 -61.91
N THR A 609 49.17 10.03 -61.95
CA THR A 609 50.13 9.39 -62.81
C THR A 609 51.51 9.21 -62.09
N PRO A 610 52.31 8.20 -62.42
CA PRO A 610 53.68 8.12 -61.90
C PRO A 610 54.43 9.39 -62.20
N GLY A 611 55.08 9.98 -61.17
CA GLY A 611 55.96 11.16 -61.33
C GLY A 611 57.36 10.82 -61.82
N ALA A 612 58.17 11.84 -62.02
CA ALA A 612 59.58 11.66 -62.57
C ALA A 612 60.56 11.03 -61.56
N GLY A 613 60.22 10.92 -60.25
CA GLY A 613 61.06 10.28 -59.23
C GLY A 613 60.56 8.90 -58.83
N ALA A 614 61.42 7.98 -58.41
CA ALA A 614 61.03 6.66 -57.96
C ALA A 614 60.03 6.78 -56.77
N GLY A 615 58.79 6.30 -56.95
CA GLY A 615 57.72 6.34 -55.96
C GLY A 615 56.95 7.68 -55.87
N SER A 616 57.29 8.70 -56.69
CA SER A 616 56.54 9.94 -56.77
C SER A 616 55.25 9.77 -57.58
N VAL A 617 54.14 10.43 -57.10
CA VAL A 617 52.88 10.44 -57.79
C VAL A 617 52.47 11.89 -58.04
N GLU A 618 52.15 12.18 -59.28
CA GLU A 618 51.58 13.42 -59.72
C GLU A 618 50.02 13.29 -59.55
N PHE A 619 49.43 14.18 -58.80
CA PHE A 619 47.94 14.26 -58.61
C PHE A 619 47.42 15.55 -59.25
N GLY A 620 46.42 15.47 -60.09
CA GLY A 620 45.84 16.60 -60.75
C GLY A 620 44.31 16.62 -60.69
N GLU A 621 43.77 17.81 -60.89
CA GLU A 621 42.33 18.04 -60.96
C GLU A 621 42.03 18.85 -62.21
N ILE A 622 41.03 18.42 -62.96
CA ILE A 622 40.46 19.23 -64.05
C ILE A 622 39.04 19.61 -63.62
N LYS A 623 38.80 20.91 -63.47
CA LYS A 623 37.50 21.44 -63.05
C LYS A 623 36.45 21.34 -64.14
N GLY A 624 35.25 20.90 -63.80
CA GLY A 624 34.10 20.99 -64.67
C GLY A 624 33.57 22.43 -64.79
N MET A 625 32.73 22.63 -65.74
CA MET A 625 31.98 23.89 -65.90
C MET A 625 31.06 24.10 -64.69
N ARG A 626 30.90 25.31 -64.17
CA ARG A 626 30.09 25.68 -63.03
C ARG A 626 28.57 25.75 -63.36
N ALA A 627 28.08 24.78 -64.12
CA ALA A 627 26.68 24.66 -64.48
C ALA A 627 26.24 23.23 -64.32
N SER A 628 25.01 23.03 -63.80
CA SER A 628 24.33 21.71 -63.74
C SER A 628 23.55 21.46 -65.02
N LEU A 629 23.32 20.20 -65.30
CA LEU A 629 22.48 19.78 -66.43
C LEU A 629 21.00 19.82 -66.03
N GLY A 630 20.16 20.39 -66.88
CA GLY A 630 18.74 20.47 -66.62
C GLY A 630 18.32 21.62 -65.68
N ALA A 631 19.01 21.93 -64.64
CA ALA A 631 18.65 22.94 -63.65
C ALA A 631 18.97 24.38 -64.10
N GLY A 632 18.11 25.38 -63.67
CA GLY A 632 18.38 26.80 -63.74
C GLY A 632 17.33 27.61 -64.50
N GLN A 633 16.94 28.76 -63.90
CA GLN A 633 15.93 29.70 -64.44
C GLN A 633 16.48 30.69 -65.50
N HIS A 634 17.77 30.68 -65.75
CA HIS A 634 18.37 31.90 -66.31
C HIS A 634 19.05 31.82 -67.69
N GLU A 635 18.97 30.71 -68.44
CA GLU A 635 19.45 30.84 -69.84
C GLU A 635 18.71 29.89 -70.78
N LYS A 636 17.90 30.51 -71.68
CA LYS A 636 17.39 29.91 -72.92
C LYS A 636 18.50 29.64 -73.96
N SER A 637 19.74 29.90 -73.63
CA SER A 637 20.90 29.68 -74.47
C SER A 637 21.48 28.26 -74.28
N ALA A 638 21.84 27.62 -75.38
CA ALA A 638 22.48 26.31 -75.31
C ALA A 638 23.78 26.34 -74.50
N LEU A 639 23.79 25.70 -73.32
CA LEU A 639 25.04 25.52 -72.55
C LEU A 639 25.98 24.62 -73.34
N VAL A 640 27.19 25.19 -73.61
CA VAL A 640 28.27 24.42 -74.28
C VAL A 640 29.33 24.06 -73.25
N PHE A 641 29.44 22.76 -72.97
CA PHE A 641 30.44 22.22 -72.02
C PHE A 641 31.79 22.04 -72.74
N PRO A 642 32.91 22.58 -72.23
CA PRO A 642 34.19 22.47 -72.84
C PRO A 642 34.79 21.09 -72.68
N ASP A 643 35.47 20.63 -73.76
CA ASP A 643 36.32 19.44 -73.71
C ASP A 643 37.72 19.81 -73.21
N ASN A 644 38.24 19.02 -72.29
CA ASN A 644 39.61 19.07 -71.83
C ASN A 644 40.29 17.72 -72.14
N SER A 645 41.56 17.72 -72.50
CA SER A 645 42.23 16.50 -72.82
C SER A 645 43.50 16.29 -72.02
N LEU A 646 43.78 15.03 -71.69
CA LEU A 646 44.97 14.54 -71.04
C LEU A 646 45.59 13.49 -71.93
N PRO A 647 46.95 13.47 -72.12
CA PRO A 647 47.61 12.37 -72.79
C PRO A 647 47.50 11.08 -71.97
N ARG A 648 47.15 10.00 -72.62
CA ARG A 648 47.04 8.71 -71.95
C ARG A 648 48.43 8.12 -71.77
N ARG A 649 48.97 8.09 -70.54
CA ARG A 649 50.28 7.55 -70.15
C ARG A 649 50.09 6.24 -69.35
N PRO A 650 51.06 5.32 -69.42
CA PRO A 650 51.06 4.14 -68.58
C PRO A 650 50.98 4.54 -67.07
N GLY A 651 50.05 3.90 -66.33
CA GLY A 651 49.86 4.17 -64.92
C GLY A 651 48.88 5.34 -64.61
N LEU A 652 48.32 6.01 -65.67
CA LEU A 652 47.25 7.02 -65.45
C LEU A 652 46.03 6.37 -64.83
N ARG A 653 45.55 6.95 -63.70
CA ARG A 653 44.28 6.59 -63.04
C ARG A 653 43.35 7.77 -63.04
N LEU A 654 42.08 7.52 -63.24
CA LEU A 654 41.00 8.51 -63.28
C LEU A 654 40.02 8.24 -62.15
N TYR A 655 39.57 9.30 -61.46
CA TYR A 655 38.58 9.19 -60.42
C TYR A 655 37.40 10.13 -60.73
N LEU A 656 36.27 9.50 -60.90
CA LEU A 656 34.98 10.14 -61.15
C LEU A 656 34.16 9.94 -59.90
N CYS A 657 33.62 11.01 -59.33
CA CYS A 657 32.81 10.91 -58.10
C CYS A 657 31.69 11.93 -58.08
N SER A 658 30.59 11.54 -57.44
CA SER A 658 29.56 12.46 -56.94
C SER A 658 30.06 13.16 -55.65
N ASP A 659 29.24 14.04 -55.04
CA ASP A 659 29.58 14.66 -53.77
C ASP A 659 29.28 13.76 -52.57
N GLY A 660 28.56 12.66 -52.76
CA GLY A 660 28.07 11.82 -51.65
C GLY A 660 29.16 11.31 -50.69
N PHE A 661 30.42 11.13 -51.18
CA PHE A 661 31.52 10.78 -50.28
C PHE A 661 32.03 11.98 -49.46
N ALA A 662 32.19 13.14 -50.12
CA ALA A 662 32.69 14.36 -49.46
C ALA A 662 31.65 14.95 -48.51
N ASP A 663 30.37 14.86 -48.87
CA ASP A 663 29.26 15.41 -48.09
C ASP A 663 28.75 14.44 -47.02
N GLN A 664 29.29 13.21 -46.92
CA GLN A 664 28.90 12.25 -45.89
C GLN A 664 29.10 12.83 -44.49
N PRO A 665 28.03 13.03 -43.68
CA PRO A 665 28.17 13.56 -42.34
C PRO A 665 28.62 12.49 -41.35
N ASN A 666 29.40 12.90 -40.33
CA ASN A 666 29.72 12.10 -39.18
C ASN A 666 28.61 12.28 -38.08
N HIS A 667 28.81 11.64 -36.95
CA HIS A 667 27.90 11.73 -35.78
C HIS A 667 27.73 13.18 -35.25
N LEU A 668 28.69 14.09 -35.55
CA LEU A 668 28.62 15.52 -35.23
C LEU A 668 28.05 16.34 -36.38
N ARG A 669 27.47 15.74 -37.41
CA ARG A 669 26.95 16.36 -38.65
C ARG A 669 27.99 17.14 -39.46
N ARG A 670 29.28 16.84 -39.30
CA ARG A 670 30.35 17.45 -40.12
C ARG A 670 30.58 16.60 -41.36
N PRO A 671 30.69 17.19 -42.56
CA PRO A 671 30.96 16.44 -43.78
C PRO A 671 32.39 15.85 -43.74
N PHE A 672 32.62 14.81 -44.55
CA PHE A 672 33.99 14.25 -44.74
C PHE A 672 34.94 15.29 -45.36
N ASP A 673 34.41 16.11 -46.24
CA ASP A 673 35.08 17.18 -47.01
C ASP A 673 35.97 16.66 -48.14
N ILE A 674 36.10 17.52 -49.16
CA ILE A 674 36.82 17.23 -50.38
C ILE A 674 38.35 17.18 -50.17
N GLY A 675 38.86 17.95 -49.21
CA GLY A 675 40.30 17.98 -48.88
C GLY A 675 40.84 16.61 -48.44
N PRO A 676 40.28 16.02 -47.40
CA PRO A 676 40.59 14.66 -46.97
C PRO A 676 40.41 13.60 -48.06
N LEU A 677 39.33 13.70 -48.86
CA LEU A 677 39.13 12.79 -50.00
C LEU A 677 40.27 12.83 -50.99
N ARG A 678 40.73 14.05 -51.40
CA ARG A 678 41.89 14.22 -52.31
C ARG A 678 43.16 13.64 -51.73
N THR A 679 43.41 13.82 -50.42
CA THR A 679 44.55 13.22 -49.73
C THR A 679 44.48 11.70 -49.78
N LEU A 680 43.33 11.13 -49.47
CA LEU A 680 43.11 9.69 -49.46
C LEU A 680 43.28 9.07 -50.85
N LEU A 681 42.78 9.72 -51.93
CA LEU A 681 42.97 9.28 -53.30
C LEU A 681 44.44 9.30 -53.70
N ARG A 682 45.22 10.31 -53.30
CA ARG A 682 46.65 10.44 -53.55
C ARG A 682 47.46 9.33 -52.82
N GLU A 683 47.14 9.08 -51.56
CA GLU A 683 47.88 8.11 -50.75
C GLU A 683 47.62 6.66 -51.19
N THR A 684 46.41 6.38 -51.65
CA THR A 684 45.99 5.02 -52.05
C THR A 684 46.15 4.70 -53.52
N CYS A 685 46.53 5.68 -54.35
CA CYS A 685 46.57 5.54 -55.81
C CYS A 685 47.57 4.45 -56.35
N THR A 686 48.53 4.01 -55.57
CA THR A 686 49.43 2.93 -55.95
C THR A 686 48.86 1.53 -55.67
N LEU A 687 47.89 1.42 -54.85
CA LEU A 687 47.25 0.13 -54.46
C LEU A 687 46.45 -0.48 -55.62
N PRO A 688 46.35 -1.82 -55.69
CA PRO A 688 45.40 -2.47 -56.57
C PRO A 688 43.96 -1.94 -56.37
N PRO A 689 43.09 -1.95 -57.41
CA PRO A 689 41.73 -1.39 -57.31
C PRO A 689 40.91 -1.91 -56.15
N ALA A 690 41.00 -3.22 -55.81
CA ALA A 690 40.26 -3.80 -54.69
C ALA A 690 40.75 -3.30 -53.32
N GLU A 691 42.06 -3.13 -53.15
CA GLU A 691 42.66 -2.62 -51.91
C GLU A 691 42.37 -1.11 -51.76
N GLN A 692 42.37 -0.37 -52.86
CA GLN A 692 42.00 1.05 -52.85
C GLN A 692 40.53 1.25 -52.49
N LEU A 693 39.63 0.41 -53.01
CA LEU A 693 38.23 0.40 -52.61
C LEU A 693 38.08 0.16 -51.09
N ALA A 694 38.77 -0.87 -50.58
CA ALA A 694 38.70 -1.19 -49.14
C ALA A 694 39.23 -0.04 -48.27
N ALA A 695 40.28 0.66 -48.69
CA ALA A 695 40.80 1.84 -47.98
C ALA A 695 39.81 3.00 -47.95
N LEU A 696 39.11 3.26 -49.06
CA LEU A 696 38.08 4.29 -49.16
C LEU A 696 36.85 3.94 -48.30
N GLU A 697 36.40 2.69 -48.32
CA GLU A 697 35.30 2.19 -47.49
C GLU A 697 35.63 2.30 -46.03
N HIS A 698 36.81 1.90 -45.62
CA HIS A 698 37.28 2.01 -44.22
C HIS A 698 37.28 3.47 -43.73
N ALA A 699 37.82 4.38 -44.56
CA ALA A 699 37.88 5.80 -44.22
C ALA A 699 36.47 6.39 -44.06
N LEU A 700 35.52 6.00 -44.93
CA LEU A 700 34.13 6.45 -44.86
C LEU A 700 33.40 5.92 -43.62
N ASP A 701 33.59 4.64 -43.31
CA ASP A 701 32.98 3.99 -42.14
C ASP A 701 33.56 4.56 -40.84
N ALA A 702 34.87 4.79 -40.76
CA ALA A 702 35.51 5.46 -39.64
C ALA A 702 34.99 6.88 -39.42
N HIS A 703 34.77 7.64 -40.50
CA HIS A 703 34.19 8.99 -40.39
C HIS A 703 32.75 8.98 -39.88
N ARG A 704 31.94 8.03 -40.30
CA ARG A 704 30.56 7.87 -39.81
C ARG A 704 30.48 7.54 -38.34
N GLY A 705 31.56 7.09 -37.69
CA GLY A 705 31.60 6.66 -36.31
C GLY A 705 30.94 5.30 -36.09
N GLY A 706 30.90 4.47 -37.12
CA GLY A 706 30.41 3.11 -37.08
C GLY A 706 31.52 2.15 -36.67
N ALA A 707 31.36 1.50 -35.52
CA ALA A 707 31.95 0.19 -35.30
C ALA A 707 31.02 -0.86 -35.88
#